data_80da73400f0875aec00a2a0b8ce3c50a
#
_entry.id   80da73400f0875aec00a2a0b8ce3c50a
#
_cell.length_a   1.000
_cell.length_b   1.000
_cell.length_c   1.000
_cell.angle_alpha   90.00
_cell.angle_beta   90.00
_cell.angle_gamma   90.00
#
_symmetry.space_group_name_H-M   'P 1'
#
loop_
_entity.id
_entity.type
_entity.pdbx_description
1 polymer ?
#
loop_
_entity_poly.entity_id
_entity_poly.type
_entity_poly.pdbx_seq_one_letter_code
_entity_poly.pdbx_strand_id
1 'polypeptide(L)'
;MQPTLCSRCNKNVAVIFITKLEGGQTKNEGLCLKCARELGIKPIDDMMKKMGITDEELDNLTNEMMSAFGGAEGMEGLMPQPDGDSDGEDDGRTATFPFLNQLFGGNGNAPAAGETPRSEKSAPNPKGERPAKRKFLENYCISLTKKAQEGKLDKLIGRDRELERVIQILNRRQKNNPCLIGEPGVGKTAIAEGLAMKIAKGQVPYKLLDKEVYLLDLTALVAGTQFRGQFESRMKGLIEEIRKLGNIILVIDEVHNIVGAGDAEGSMNAANILKPALSRGELQVIGATTLNEYRKHIEKDTALERRFQPVIVEEPSIEDSVQIIEGIAPYYEAYHQVVISPEMCRLAVTMSERYITDRYLPDKAIDLIDEACSNVNLENRTLARRAEVDKELADLDKEKEVMMAAATEESYARLAAIRSQELRLEQEKGQLDAAPTPALTVEHLANVIELWTKIPASQIQEREYQRLARLEERLKQHIIGQDEAVHAVSSAIRRGRVGISPKRKPVSFIFVGSTGVGKTELVKQLAHDLFNTPESLIRLDMSEFMEKHAVSRIIGSPPGYVGYDEAGQLTEKIRRKPYSVILFDEIEKAHPDVLNILLQILDDGRITDAHGRTVNFENTVIVMTSNAGSNTKSGSVGFARTANEQGRERAMKALQEFLRPEFINRVDEIVYFNQLTEDNFKAIAALMLQELQDSLAEKGIVFTWQDSLLDYLVEKSYSAAYGARNLRRLIQKELEDAIASRIIDSWQHPVARLDASSDGEQLVLSAL
;
A
#
# COMPACT_ATOMS: atom_id res chain seq x y z
N MET A 1 -24.55 17.72 39.96
CA MET A 1 -26.04 17.70 39.92
C MET A 1 -26.52 16.53 40.75
N GLN A 2 -27.49 16.74 41.65
CA GLN A 2 -28.07 15.63 42.44
C GLN A 2 -28.76 14.64 41.49
N PRO A 3 -28.68 13.31 41.73
CA PRO A 3 -29.39 12.33 40.93
C PRO A 3 -30.88 12.67 40.89
N THR A 4 -31.45 12.72 39.69
CA THR A 4 -32.87 13.03 39.54
C THR A 4 -33.68 11.87 40.11
N LEU A 5 -34.37 12.15 41.22
CA LEU A 5 -35.29 11.19 41.82
C LEU A 5 -36.56 11.07 40.96
N CYS A 6 -37.20 9.93 41.04
CA CYS A 6 -38.45 9.67 40.33
C CYS A 6 -39.51 10.76 40.63
N SER A 7 -40.02 11.41 39.61
CA SER A 7 -41.01 12.51 39.72
C SER A 7 -42.30 12.11 40.41
N ARG A 8 -42.59 10.79 40.53
CA ARG A 8 -43.82 10.27 41.13
C ARG A 8 -43.65 9.82 42.58
N CYS A 9 -42.62 9.05 42.88
CA CYS A 9 -42.47 8.53 44.25
C CYS A 9 -41.44 9.30 45.10
N ASN A 10 -40.55 10.08 44.48
CA ASN A 10 -39.45 10.84 45.11
C ASN A 10 -38.55 10.01 46.04
N LYS A 11 -38.58 8.66 45.91
CA LYS A 11 -37.79 7.73 46.74
C LYS A 11 -36.70 7.06 45.99
N ASN A 12 -36.94 6.68 44.74
CA ASN A 12 -36.04 5.90 43.92
C ASN A 12 -35.46 6.75 42.78
N VAL A 13 -34.26 6.39 42.28
CA VAL A 13 -33.60 7.07 41.15
C VAL A 13 -34.45 6.91 39.89
N ALA A 14 -34.60 7.98 39.10
CA ALA A 14 -35.30 7.96 37.83
C ALA A 14 -34.41 7.25 36.79
N VAL A 15 -34.95 6.20 36.15
CA VAL A 15 -34.27 5.36 35.16
C VAL A 15 -34.90 5.52 33.77
N ILE A 16 -36.16 5.94 33.72
CA ILE A 16 -36.94 6.09 32.51
C ILE A 16 -37.40 7.54 32.40
N PHE A 17 -37.10 8.18 31.28
CA PHE A 17 -37.52 9.54 31.01
C PHE A 17 -38.58 9.54 29.92
N ILE A 18 -39.74 10.12 30.24
CA ILE A 18 -40.87 10.27 29.31
C ILE A 18 -41.12 11.74 29.04
N THR A 19 -41.39 12.07 27.79
CA THR A 19 -41.75 13.42 27.37
C THR A 19 -43.27 13.48 27.19
N LYS A 20 -43.96 14.30 28.00
CA LYS A 20 -45.38 14.56 27.85
C LYS A 20 -45.60 15.93 27.22
N LEU A 21 -46.54 15.98 26.29
CA LEU A 21 -47.06 17.24 25.74
C LEU A 21 -48.31 17.65 26.52
N GLU A 22 -48.22 18.63 27.41
CA GLU A 22 -49.36 19.25 28.08
C GLU A 22 -49.43 20.75 27.70
N GLY A 23 -50.49 21.16 27.02
CA GLY A 23 -50.75 22.56 26.73
C GLY A 23 -49.74 23.22 25.76
N GLY A 24 -49.10 22.48 24.86
CA GLY A 24 -48.13 23.05 23.89
C GLY A 24 -46.70 23.23 24.43
N GLN A 25 -46.41 22.77 25.66
CA GLN A 25 -45.06 22.72 26.22
C GLN A 25 -44.63 21.26 26.47
N THR A 26 -43.42 20.93 26.10
CA THR A 26 -42.80 19.63 26.35
C THR A 26 -42.25 19.56 27.77
N LYS A 27 -42.76 18.64 28.60
CA LYS A 27 -42.27 18.39 29.95
C LYS A 27 -41.64 17.01 30.04
N ASN A 28 -40.40 16.95 30.44
CA ASN A 28 -39.69 15.70 30.65
C ASN A 28 -39.85 15.23 32.09
N GLU A 29 -40.44 14.05 32.31
CA GLU A 29 -40.62 13.42 33.61
C GLU A 29 -39.77 12.16 33.72
N GLY A 30 -38.94 12.08 34.79
CA GLY A 30 -38.13 10.89 35.09
C GLY A 30 -38.87 9.94 36.02
N LEU A 31 -38.98 8.66 35.66
CA LEU A 31 -39.68 7.64 36.45
C LEU A 31 -38.75 6.50 36.86
N CYS A 32 -38.91 5.94 38.07
CA CYS A 32 -38.27 4.69 38.45
C CYS A 32 -39.02 3.49 37.81
N LEU A 33 -38.38 2.34 37.75
CA LEU A 33 -38.93 1.12 37.13
C LEU A 33 -40.29 0.71 37.73
N LYS A 34 -40.44 0.83 39.05
CA LYS A 34 -41.71 0.51 39.75
C LYS A 34 -42.85 1.46 39.36
N CYS A 35 -42.59 2.75 39.35
CA CYS A 35 -43.60 3.74 38.97
C CYS A 35 -43.93 3.71 37.47
N ALA A 36 -42.99 3.34 36.61
CA ALA A 36 -43.24 3.18 35.20
C ALA A 36 -44.10 1.96 34.87
N ARG A 37 -43.96 0.86 35.64
CA ARG A 37 -44.84 -0.31 35.55
C ARG A 37 -46.25 0.00 36.05
N GLU A 38 -46.41 0.68 37.19
CA GLU A 38 -47.71 1.10 37.73
C GLU A 38 -48.47 2.03 36.77
N LEU A 39 -47.78 2.75 35.89
CA LEU A 39 -48.35 3.58 34.85
C LEU A 39 -48.75 2.81 33.59
N GLY A 40 -48.51 1.50 33.54
CA GLY A 40 -48.91 0.64 32.43
C GLY A 40 -48.24 0.97 31.10
N ILE A 41 -46.97 1.38 31.11
CA ILE A 41 -46.21 1.68 29.89
C ILE A 41 -45.95 0.36 29.18
N LYS A 42 -46.75 0.07 28.12
CA LYS A 42 -46.73 -1.23 27.38
C LYS A 42 -45.35 -1.83 27.06
N PRO A 43 -44.35 -1.08 26.55
CA PRO A 43 -43.04 -1.67 26.24
C PRO A 43 -42.32 -2.23 27.47
N ILE A 44 -42.57 -1.66 28.66
CA ILE A 44 -41.92 -2.06 29.91
C ILE A 44 -42.62 -3.26 30.51
N ASP A 45 -43.93 -3.29 30.46
CA ASP A 45 -44.74 -4.40 30.96
C ASP A 45 -44.53 -5.67 30.15
N ASP A 46 -44.41 -5.54 28.81
CA ASP A 46 -44.09 -6.65 27.91
C ASP A 46 -42.65 -7.17 28.09
N MET A 47 -41.71 -6.28 28.37
CA MET A 47 -40.33 -6.61 28.65
C MET A 47 -40.17 -7.37 29.96
N MET A 48 -40.86 -6.91 31.02
CA MET A 48 -40.84 -7.56 32.31
C MET A 48 -41.56 -8.92 32.33
N LYS A 49 -42.64 -9.07 31.59
CA LYS A 49 -43.32 -10.36 31.39
C LYS A 49 -42.47 -11.37 30.63
N LYS A 50 -41.73 -10.93 29.63
CA LYS A 50 -40.77 -11.78 28.90
C LYS A 50 -39.60 -12.26 29.74
N MET A 51 -39.21 -11.50 30.77
CA MET A 51 -38.07 -11.83 31.63
C MET A 51 -38.45 -12.59 32.91
N GLY A 52 -39.74 -12.75 33.20
CA GLY A 52 -40.21 -13.47 34.38
C GLY A 52 -39.85 -12.83 35.73
N ILE A 53 -39.58 -11.50 35.76
CA ILE A 53 -39.16 -10.80 36.97
C ILE A 53 -40.34 -10.56 37.89
N THR A 54 -40.24 -11.07 39.11
CA THR A 54 -41.26 -10.88 40.18
C THR A 54 -41.13 -9.52 40.87
N ASP A 55 -42.18 -9.10 41.59
CA ASP A 55 -42.17 -7.81 42.31
C ASP A 55 -41.08 -7.75 43.39
N GLU A 56 -40.75 -8.87 44.06
CA GLU A 56 -39.68 -8.98 45.04
C GLU A 56 -38.28 -8.85 44.42
N GLU A 57 -38.07 -9.37 43.21
CA GLU A 57 -36.82 -9.22 42.48
C GLU A 57 -36.62 -7.79 41.96
N LEU A 58 -37.70 -7.09 41.63
CA LEU A 58 -37.70 -5.68 41.23
C LEU A 58 -37.27 -4.77 42.40
N ASP A 59 -37.78 -5.05 43.60
CA ASP A 59 -37.42 -4.31 44.83
C ASP A 59 -35.94 -4.58 45.22
N ASN A 60 -35.43 -5.80 45.05
CA ASN A 60 -34.02 -6.12 45.25
C ASN A 60 -33.09 -5.44 44.23
N LEU A 61 -33.46 -5.43 42.95
CA LEU A 61 -32.71 -4.73 41.88
C LEU A 61 -32.70 -3.20 42.12
N THR A 62 -33.78 -2.63 42.61
CA THR A 62 -33.88 -1.21 42.94
C THR A 62 -33.00 -0.85 44.13
N ASN A 63 -32.93 -1.73 45.15
CA ASN A 63 -32.07 -1.57 46.33
C ASN A 63 -30.58 -1.75 45.98
N GLU A 64 -30.22 -2.71 45.12
CA GLU A 64 -28.85 -2.86 44.61
C GLU A 64 -28.41 -1.63 43.79
N MET A 65 -29.29 -1.09 42.99
CA MET A 65 -29.00 0.17 42.27
C MET A 65 -28.81 1.34 43.25
N MET A 66 -29.64 1.46 44.29
CA MET A 66 -29.46 2.48 45.33
C MET A 66 -28.12 2.33 46.08
N SER A 67 -27.69 1.11 46.37
CA SER A 67 -26.41 0.85 47.06
C SER A 67 -25.20 1.10 46.15
N ALA A 68 -25.31 0.86 44.85
CA ALA A 68 -24.26 1.15 43.86
C ALA A 68 -24.10 2.66 43.59
N PHE A 69 -25.15 3.45 43.77
CA PHE A 69 -25.11 4.90 43.58
C PHE A 69 -24.95 5.70 44.89
N GLY A 70 -24.86 5.04 46.05
CA GLY A 70 -24.79 5.68 47.38
C GLY A 70 -23.40 6.22 47.79
N GLY A 71 -22.40 6.27 46.91
CA GLY A 71 -21.12 6.91 47.12
C GLY A 71 -21.06 8.28 46.43
N ALA A 72 -20.99 9.36 47.21
CA ALA A 72 -21.18 10.75 46.79
C ALA A 72 -20.08 11.38 45.92
N GLU A 73 -19.15 10.62 45.32
CA GLU A 73 -18.01 11.18 44.54
C GLU A 73 -17.85 10.67 43.10
N GLY A 74 -18.82 9.91 42.55
CA GLY A 74 -18.64 9.24 41.26
C GLY A 74 -19.51 9.72 40.09
N MET A 75 -20.26 10.82 40.21
CA MET A 75 -21.38 11.11 39.28
C MET A 75 -21.26 12.40 38.45
N GLU A 76 -20.05 12.93 38.25
CA GLU A 76 -19.87 14.17 37.44
C GLU A 76 -19.70 13.94 35.93
N GLY A 77 -19.77 12.69 35.45
CA GLY A 77 -19.43 12.31 34.06
C GLY A 77 -20.56 11.81 33.15
N LEU A 78 -21.83 11.84 33.58
CA LEU A 78 -22.94 11.16 32.87
C LEU A 78 -24.07 12.08 32.39
N MET A 79 -23.74 13.22 31.75
CA MET A 79 -24.73 14.00 31.00
C MET A 79 -24.19 14.38 29.62
N PRO A 80 -24.95 14.16 28.53
CA PRO A 80 -24.63 14.76 27.25
C PRO A 80 -24.92 16.26 27.30
N GLN A 81 -23.94 17.06 26.86
CA GLN A 81 -24.14 18.50 26.61
C GLN A 81 -24.98 18.68 25.35
N PRO A 82 -25.88 19.67 25.31
CA PRO A 82 -26.62 20.02 24.11
C PRO A 82 -25.71 20.87 23.20
N ASP A 83 -25.24 20.30 22.12
CA ASP A 83 -24.70 21.06 21.01
C ASP A 83 -25.83 21.52 20.10
N GLY A 84 -25.71 22.79 19.67
CA GLY A 84 -26.71 23.50 18.92
C GLY A 84 -26.88 23.04 17.47
N ASP A 85 -28.06 23.32 16.99
CA ASP A 85 -28.53 23.56 15.62
C ASP A 85 -27.94 22.77 14.48
N SER A 86 -28.68 21.76 14.00
CA SER A 86 -28.93 21.58 12.57
C SER A 86 -30.19 20.75 12.33
N ASP A 87 -31.05 21.30 11.49
CA ASP A 87 -32.30 20.74 10.99
C ASP A 87 -32.11 19.41 10.25
N GLY A 88 -32.99 18.43 10.42
CA GLY A 88 -33.09 17.28 9.54
C GLY A 88 -33.74 16.05 10.17
N GLU A 89 -35.03 15.90 9.87
CA GLU A 89 -35.81 14.66 9.73
C GLU A 89 -35.83 13.59 10.85
N ASP A 90 -37.02 13.43 11.34
CA ASP A 90 -37.64 12.50 12.25
C ASP A 90 -37.40 11.01 11.87
N ASP A 91 -36.60 10.31 12.67
CA ASP A 91 -36.59 8.85 12.70
C ASP A 91 -36.58 8.39 14.17
N GLY A 92 -37.72 7.92 14.61
CA GLY A 92 -38.00 7.47 15.98
C GLY A 92 -37.06 6.41 16.53
N ARG A 93 -35.88 6.80 16.99
CA ARG A 93 -34.93 5.94 17.72
C ARG A 93 -34.93 6.29 19.21
N THR A 94 -35.58 5.45 19.99
CA THR A 94 -35.48 5.39 21.44
C THR A 94 -34.03 5.20 21.86
N ALA A 95 -33.46 6.13 22.60
CA ALA A 95 -32.13 6.04 23.20
C ALA A 95 -32.13 4.91 24.26
N THR A 96 -31.55 3.77 23.91
CA THR A 96 -31.30 2.64 24.81
C THR A 96 -29.94 2.80 25.49
N PHE A 97 -29.92 2.76 26.81
CA PHE A 97 -28.68 2.83 27.59
C PHE A 97 -27.79 1.60 27.34
N PRO A 98 -26.47 1.76 27.10
CA PRO A 98 -25.56 0.65 26.75
C PRO A 98 -25.45 -0.46 27.81
N PHE A 99 -25.76 -0.17 29.09
CA PHE A 99 -25.66 -1.15 30.17
C PHE A 99 -26.79 -2.21 30.16
N LEU A 100 -27.96 -1.86 29.61
CA LEU A 100 -29.09 -2.80 29.45
C LEU A 100 -28.75 -3.93 28.46
N ASN A 101 -27.93 -3.67 27.44
CA ASN A 101 -27.46 -4.71 26.50
C ASN A 101 -26.52 -5.75 27.14
N GLN A 102 -25.83 -5.36 28.23
CA GLN A 102 -24.92 -6.28 28.93
C GLN A 102 -25.67 -7.18 29.93
N LEU A 103 -26.86 -6.74 30.39
CA LEU A 103 -27.72 -7.51 31.28
C LEU A 103 -28.63 -8.49 30.52
N PHE A 104 -28.91 -8.25 29.23
CA PHE A 104 -29.88 -8.97 28.44
C PHE A 104 -29.32 -9.80 27.29
N GLY A 105 -28.00 -9.87 27.11
CA GLY A 105 -27.29 -10.68 26.10
C GLY A 105 -26.97 -12.11 26.56
N GLY A 106 -27.88 -12.79 27.19
CA GLY A 106 -27.72 -14.18 27.64
C GLY A 106 -28.41 -15.18 26.71
N ASN A 107 -27.65 -16.07 26.17
CA ASN A 107 -27.93 -17.23 25.32
C ASN A 107 -29.18 -18.02 25.72
N GLY A 108 -30.07 -18.22 24.76
CA GLY A 108 -31.11 -19.22 24.86
C GLY A 108 -30.58 -20.62 24.59
N ASN A 109 -30.68 -21.50 25.55
CA ASN A 109 -30.98 -22.92 25.35
C ASN A 109 -31.37 -23.53 26.70
N ALA A 110 -32.66 -23.84 26.84
CA ALA A 110 -33.16 -24.70 27.89
C ALA A 110 -33.27 -26.13 27.39
N PRO A 111 -33.08 -27.13 28.25
CA PRO A 111 -34.12 -28.13 28.35
C PRO A 111 -34.53 -28.48 29.79
N ALA A 112 -35.78 -28.78 29.85
CA ALA A 112 -36.69 -29.43 30.78
C ALA A 112 -36.19 -30.17 32.01
N ALA A 113 -37.05 -30.07 33.00
CA ALA A 113 -37.13 -30.62 34.33
C ALA A 113 -36.99 -32.14 34.48
N GLY A 114 -36.55 -32.55 35.66
CA GLY A 114 -36.59 -33.93 36.16
C GLY A 114 -35.94 -34.11 37.54
N GLU A 115 -36.76 -33.97 38.58
CA GLU A 115 -36.75 -34.65 39.88
C GLU A 115 -35.45 -35.05 40.59
N THR A 116 -35.31 -34.60 41.84
CA THR A 116 -34.46 -35.10 42.93
C THR A 116 -34.85 -36.53 43.39
N PRO A 117 -33.94 -37.36 44.01
CA PRO A 117 -33.90 -37.36 45.45
C PRO A 117 -32.48 -37.53 46.10
N ARG A 118 -32.51 -37.36 47.40
CA ARG A 118 -31.45 -37.30 48.40
C ARG A 118 -30.56 -38.54 48.55
N SER A 119 -29.35 -38.19 49.08
CA SER A 119 -28.49 -38.92 50.04
C SER A 119 -27.52 -39.94 49.46
N GLU A 120 -26.21 -39.78 49.66
CA GLU A 120 -25.44 -40.36 50.74
C GLU A 120 -23.95 -39.94 50.67
N LYS A 121 -23.34 -39.79 51.83
CA LYS A 121 -21.94 -39.43 52.04
C LYS A 121 -21.01 -40.54 51.62
N SER A 122 -20.00 -40.24 50.85
CA SER A 122 -18.73 -40.98 50.86
C SER A 122 -17.53 -40.10 50.51
N ALA A 123 -16.38 -40.48 51.07
CA ALA A 123 -15.15 -39.75 51.35
C ALA A 123 -14.37 -39.13 50.17
N PRO A 124 -13.35 -38.28 50.41
CA PRO A 124 -12.77 -37.35 49.43
C PRO A 124 -11.78 -38.04 48.50
N ASN A 125 -12.00 -37.90 47.22
CA ASN A 125 -11.03 -38.19 46.17
C ASN A 125 -10.23 -36.93 45.80
N PRO A 126 -8.97 -37.02 45.38
CA PRO A 126 -8.06 -35.90 45.28
C PRO A 126 -8.50 -34.92 44.19
N LYS A 127 -8.40 -33.64 44.53
CA LYS A 127 -8.71 -32.47 43.71
C LYS A 127 -8.06 -32.56 42.34
N GLY A 128 -8.86 -32.86 41.31
CA GLY A 128 -8.62 -32.40 39.97
C GLY A 128 -8.81 -30.87 39.97
N GLU A 129 -7.74 -30.14 39.77
CA GLU A 129 -7.79 -28.68 39.58
C GLU A 129 -8.77 -28.35 38.43
N ARG A 130 -9.82 -27.62 38.76
CA ARG A 130 -10.67 -27.05 37.71
C ARG A 130 -9.78 -26.15 36.84
N PRO A 131 -9.80 -26.28 35.51
CA PRO A 131 -8.98 -25.45 34.64
C PRO A 131 -9.29 -23.99 34.93
N ALA A 132 -8.26 -23.21 35.25
CA ALA A 132 -8.38 -21.78 35.50
C ALA A 132 -9.08 -21.13 34.30
N LYS A 133 -10.15 -20.36 34.58
CA LYS A 133 -10.88 -19.67 33.51
C LYS A 133 -9.94 -18.72 32.80
N ARG A 134 -9.70 -18.91 31.50
CA ARG A 134 -8.80 -18.12 30.61
C ARG A 134 -9.54 -16.95 29.96
N LYS A 135 -10.26 -16.15 30.78
CA LYS A 135 -11.19 -15.10 30.30
C LYS A 135 -10.47 -13.99 29.51
N PHE A 136 -9.33 -13.51 30.00
CA PHE A 136 -8.59 -12.42 29.34
C PHE A 136 -7.81 -12.91 28.14
N LEU A 137 -7.19 -14.08 28.20
CA LEU A 137 -6.46 -14.69 27.08
C LEU A 137 -7.40 -15.01 25.91
N GLU A 138 -8.59 -15.55 26.19
CA GLU A 138 -9.56 -15.89 25.14
C GLU A 138 -10.18 -14.65 24.47
N ASN A 139 -10.33 -13.54 25.22
CA ASN A 139 -10.94 -12.31 24.69
C ASN A 139 -9.94 -11.39 23.94
N TYR A 140 -8.66 -11.42 24.31
CA TYR A 140 -7.68 -10.44 23.84
C TYR A 140 -6.43 -11.06 23.20
N CYS A 141 -6.36 -12.39 23.11
CA CYS A 141 -5.21 -13.06 22.52
C CYS A 141 -5.64 -14.21 21.60
N ILE A 142 -4.84 -14.43 20.57
CA ILE A 142 -5.02 -15.55 19.65
C ILE A 142 -4.03 -16.65 20.06
N SER A 143 -4.51 -17.87 20.35
CA SER A 143 -3.64 -19.01 20.67
C SER A 143 -2.98 -19.55 19.41
N LEU A 144 -1.68 -19.27 19.24
CA LEU A 144 -0.88 -19.81 18.12
C LEU A 144 -0.62 -21.31 18.30
N THR A 145 -0.41 -21.77 19.54
CA THR A 145 -0.20 -23.21 19.81
C THR A 145 -1.43 -24.04 19.46
N LYS A 146 -2.65 -23.53 19.73
CA LYS A 146 -3.89 -24.21 19.34
C LYS A 146 -4.05 -24.24 17.82
N LYS A 147 -3.80 -23.11 17.13
CA LYS A 147 -3.80 -23.07 15.67
C LYS A 147 -2.79 -24.04 15.05
N ALA A 148 -1.58 -24.16 15.68
CA ALA A 148 -0.57 -25.13 15.25
C ALA A 148 -1.04 -26.57 15.40
N GLN A 149 -1.73 -26.92 16.49
CA GLN A 149 -2.31 -28.27 16.73
C GLN A 149 -3.45 -28.58 15.75
N GLU A 150 -4.22 -27.56 15.36
CA GLU A 150 -5.30 -27.68 14.37
C GLU A 150 -4.79 -27.68 12.91
N GLY A 151 -3.46 -27.52 12.70
CA GLY A 151 -2.87 -27.48 11.34
C GLY A 151 -3.20 -26.22 10.54
N LYS A 152 -3.60 -25.12 11.21
CA LYS A 152 -4.02 -23.85 10.59
C LYS A 152 -2.88 -22.84 10.45
N LEU A 153 -1.64 -23.22 10.73
CA LEU A 153 -0.47 -22.38 10.56
C LEU A 153 0.38 -22.87 9.40
N ASP A 154 0.89 -21.93 8.62
CA ASP A 154 1.78 -22.20 7.51
C ASP A 154 3.16 -22.64 8.00
N LYS A 155 3.81 -23.50 7.23
CA LYS A 155 5.15 -24.01 7.59
C LYS A 155 6.18 -22.89 7.51
N LEU A 156 6.93 -22.68 8.58
CA LEU A 156 8.09 -21.77 8.60
C LEU A 156 9.21 -22.32 7.72
N ILE A 157 9.70 -21.53 6.79
CA ILE A 157 10.77 -21.88 5.84
C ILE A 157 11.84 -20.78 5.87
N GLY A 158 13.12 -21.18 5.83
CA GLY A 158 14.24 -20.24 5.68
C GLY A 158 14.57 -19.37 6.89
N ARG A 159 13.96 -19.63 8.08
CA ARG A 159 14.16 -18.85 9.32
C ARG A 159 14.62 -19.70 10.52
N ASP A 160 15.29 -20.79 10.25
CA ASP A 160 15.71 -21.73 11.31
C ASP A 160 16.72 -21.11 12.28
N ARG A 161 17.65 -20.26 11.79
CA ARG A 161 18.67 -19.60 12.61
C ARG A 161 18.04 -18.62 13.61
N GLU A 162 17.13 -17.77 13.13
CA GLU A 162 16.42 -16.81 13.97
C GLU A 162 15.53 -17.51 14.98
N LEU A 163 14.83 -18.58 14.56
CA LEU A 163 14.00 -19.38 15.44
C LEU A 163 14.82 -20.10 16.52
N GLU A 164 15.96 -20.69 16.19
CA GLU A 164 16.88 -21.27 17.17
C GLU A 164 17.38 -20.21 18.16
N ARG A 165 17.69 -19.01 17.66
CA ARG A 165 18.09 -17.89 18.52
C ARG A 165 16.98 -17.47 19.46
N VAL A 166 15.74 -17.40 19.02
CA VAL A 166 14.56 -17.14 19.87
C VAL A 166 14.43 -18.22 20.96
N ILE A 167 14.52 -19.49 20.58
CA ILE A 167 14.48 -20.62 21.54
C ILE A 167 15.59 -20.52 22.58
N GLN A 168 16.83 -20.22 22.15
CA GLN A 168 17.97 -20.03 23.07
C GLN A 168 17.72 -18.89 24.07
N ILE A 169 17.16 -17.75 23.60
CA ILE A 169 16.87 -16.60 24.45
C ILE A 169 15.79 -16.95 25.47
N LEU A 170 14.68 -17.55 25.02
CA LEU A 170 13.57 -17.97 25.90
C LEU A 170 14.00 -18.96 26.99
N ASN A 171 15.04 -19.77 26.74
CA ASN A 171 15.58 -20.75 27.70
C ASN A 171 16.53 -20.13 28.74
N ARG A 172 16.89 -18.84 28.60
CA ARG A 172 17.77 -18.15 29.55
C ARG A 172 17.08 -17.88 30.89
N ARG A 173 17.89 -17.71 31.95
CA ARG A 173 17.40 -17.30 33.25
C ARG A 173 17.05 -15.80 33.32
N GLN A 174 17.83 -14.98 32.62
CA GLN A 174 17.66 -13.53 32.57
C GLN A 174 17.77 -13.07 31.13
N LYS A 175 17.19 -11.90 30.80
CA LYS A 175 17.08 -11.38 29.42
C LYS A 175 16.46 -12.42 28.46
N ASN A 176 15.38 -13.03 28.93
CA ASN A 176 14.70 -14.14 28.27
C ASN A 176 13.52 -13.69 27.37
N ASN A 177 13.46 -12.40 27.02
CA ASN A 177 12.46 -11.85 26.11
C ASN A 177 13.16 -11.49 24.79
N PRO A 178 13.01 -12.29 23.73
CA PRO A 178 13.51 -11.90 22.40
C PRO A 178 12.70 -10.75 21.82
N CYS A 179 13.37 -9.82 21.13
CA CYS A 179 12.77 -8.79 20.33
C CYS A 179 13.20 -8.97 18.89
N LEU A 180 12.27 -9.34 18.01
CA LEU A 180 12.48 -9.52 16.58
C LEU A 180 12.52 -8.13 15.93
N ILE A 181 13.66 -7.78 15.34
CA ILE A 181 13.91 -6.46 14.75
C ILE A 181 14.14 -6.65 13.27
N GLY A 182 13.31 -6.02 12.45
CA GLY A 182 13.43 -6.07 10.99
C GLY A 182 12.38 -5.20 10.31
N GLU A 183 12.53 -4.99 9.03
CA GLU A 183 11.58 -4.20 8.24
C GLU A 183 10.19 -4.87 8.17
N PRO A 184 9.12 -4.14 7.84
CA PRO A 184 7.80 -4.73 7.62
C PRO A 184 7.85 -5.80 6.53
N GLY A 185 7.11 -6.90 6.68
CA GLY A 185 7.02 -7.94 5.65
C GLY A 185 8.17 -8.96 5.59
N VAL A 186 9.24 -8.83 6.42
CA VAL A 186 10.35 -9.80 6.41
C VAL A 186 10.05 -11.13 7.13
N GLY A 187 8.83 -11.31 7.67
CA GLY A 187 8.41 -12.55 8.31
C GLY A 187 8.67 -12.65 9.82
N LYS A 188 8.67 -11.52 10.56
CA LYS A 188 8.85 -11.51 12.03
C LYS A 188 7.78 -12.33 12.76
N THR A 189 6.52 -12.17 12.40
CA THR A 189 5.39 -12.87 13.02
C THR A 189 5.42 -14.36 12.73
N ALA A 190 5.85 -14.75 11.50
CA ALA A 190 6.02 -16.14 11.10
C ALA A 190 7.04 -16.91 11.98
N ILE A 191 8.06 -16.23 12.53
CA ILE A 191 9.01 -16.85 13.48
C ILE A 191 8.30 -17.24 14.79
N ALA A 192 7.38 -16.42 15.28
CA ALA A 192 6.59 -16.75 16.48
C ALA A 192 5.61 -17.91 16.21
N GLU A 193 5.02 -17.98 15.03
CA GLU A 193 4.19 -19.10 14.58
C GLU A 193 5.00 -20.38 14.43
N GLY A 194 6.22 -20.28 13.86
CA GLY A 194 7.16 -21.39 13.77
C GLY A 194 7.57 -21.95 15.15
N LEU A 195 7.72 -21.07 16.16
CA LEU A 195 7.93 -21.50 17.55
C LEU A 195 6.73 -22.28 18.07
N ALA A 196 5.51 -21.80 17.85
CA ALA A 196 4.29 -22.47 18.28
C ALA A 196 4.17 -23.87 17.62
N MET A 197 4.53 -23.98 16.34
CA MET A 197 4.57 -25.29 15.65
C MET A 197 5.63 -26.23 16.21
N LYS A 198 6.85 -25.76 16.54
CA LYS A 198 7.89 -26.59 17.16
C LYS A 198 7.47 -27.05 18.57
N ILE A 199 6.79 -26.20 19.34
CA ILE A 199 6.22 -26.56 20.63
C ILE A 199 5.14 -27.63 20.47
N ALA A 200 4.19 -27.44 19.57
CA ALA A 200 3.13 -28.40 19.30
C ALA A 200 3.65 -29.79 18.85
N LYS A 201 4.78 -29.82 18.12
CA LYS A 201 5.47 -31.05 17.69
C LYS A 201 6.45 -31.63 18.74
N GLY A 202 6.62 -30.98 19.89
CA GLY A 202 7.57 -31.38 20.89
C GLY A 202 9.05 -31.21 20.51
N GLN A 203 9.37 -30.39 19.50
CA GLN A 203 10.72 -30.18 18.97
C GLN A 203 11.43 -28.98 19.63
N VAL A 204 11.26 -28.83 20.93
CA VAL A 204 11.85 -27.75 21.74
C VAL A 204 12.49 -28.30 23.01
N PRO A 205 13.40 -27.54 23.64
CA PRO A 205 13.95 -27.95 24.96
C PRO A 205 12.85 -28.19 26.00
N TYR A 206 13.10 -29.09 26.95
CA TYR A 206 12.12 -29.54 27.96
C TYR A 206 11.42 -28.38 28.70
N LYS A 207 12.10 -27.26 28.94
CA LYS A 207 11.53 -26.08 29.60
C LYS A 207 10.43 -25.37 28.79
N LEU A 208 10.37 -25.63 27.50
CA LEU A 208 9.41 -25.00 26.56
C LEU A 208 8.31 -25.97 26.12
N LEU A 209 8.40 -27.27 26.48
CA LEU A 209 7.42 -28.28 26.04
C LEU A 209 6.00 -27.98 26.51
N ASP A 210 5.85 -27.49 27.77
CA ASP A 210 4.53 -27.18 28.33
C ASP A 210 4.11 -25.73 28.12
N LYS A 211 4.86 -24.96 27.33
CA LYS A 211 4.55 -23.56 27.05
C LYS A 211 3.51 -23.43 25.95
N GLU A 212 2.66 -22.44 26.11
CA GLU A 212 1.66 -22.03 25.13
C GLU A 212 2.00 -20.64 24.62
N VAL A 213 1.92 -20.44 23.30
CA VAL A 213 2.21 -19.17 22.64
C VAL A 213 0.90 -18.47 22.26
N TYR A 214 0.76 -17.24 22.72
CA TYR A 214 -0.40 -16.40 22.46
C TYR A 214 0.02 -15.10 21.79
N LEU A 215 -0.63 -14.73 20.70
CA LEU A 215 -0.47 -13.44 20.03
C LEU A 215 -1.46 -12.45 20.63
N LEU A 216 -0.97 -11.31 21.13
CA LEU A 216 -1.78 -10.24 21.69
C LEU A 216 -2.48 -9.45 20.59
N ASP A 217 -3.79 -9.35 20.66
CA ASP A 217 -4.58 -8.44 19.83
C ASP A 217 -4.74 -7.09 20.55
N LEU A 218 -3.91 -6.13 20.17
CA LEU A 218 -3.95 -4.78 20.72
C LEU A 218 -5.25 -4.06 20.38
N THR A 219 -5.81 -4.31 19.21
CA THR A 219 -7.06 -3.70 18.75
C THR A 219 -8.22 -4.14 19.62
N ALA A 220 -8.34 -5.44 19.89
CA ALA A 220 -9.34 -6.00 20.78
C ALA A 220 -9.18 -5.47 22.23
N LEU A 221 -7.95 -5.27 22.68
CA LEU A 221 -7.68 -4.77 24.03
C LEU A 221 -8.09 -3.31 24.20
N VAL A 222 -7.96 -2.48 23.17
CA VAL A 222 -8.31 -1.05 23.15
C VAL A 222 -9.78 -0.83 22.78
N ALA A 223 -10.39 -1.69 21.97
CA ALA A 223 -11.74 -1.53 21.49
C ALA A 223 -12.76 -1.32 22.65
N GLY A 224 -13.59 -0.28 22.54
CA GLY A 224 -14.60 0.06 23.53
C GLY A 224 -14.07 0.62 24.87
N THR A 225 -12.78 0.98 24.97
CA THR A 225 -12.24 1.68 26.13
C THR A 225 -12.40 3.19 25.95
N GLN A 226 -13.41 3.78 26.58
CA GLN A 226 -13.61 5.23 26.59
C GLN A 226 -12.72 5.94 27.64
N PHE A 227 -12.24 5.21 28.65
CA PHE A 227 -11.43 5.75 29.75
C PHE A 227 -10.13 4.98 29.90
N ARG A 228 -9.04 5.70 30.18
CA ARG A 228 -7.70 5.18 30.45
C ARG A 228 -7.69 4.01 31.46
N GLY A 229 -8.46 4.11 32.52
CA GLY A 229 -8.53 3.09 33.56
C GLY A 229 -9.09 1.73 33.11
N GLN A 230 -9.92 1.70 32.05
CA GLN A 230 -10.46 0.45 31.51
C GLN A 230 -9.41 -0.36 30.78
N PHE A 231 -8.60 0.29 29.94
CA PHE A 231 -7.46 -0.36 29.27
C PHE A 231 -6.43 -0.89 30.29
N GLU A 232 -6.08 -0.04 31.27
CA GLU A 232 -5.15 -0.47 32.33
C GLU A 232 -5.68 -1.67 33.12
N SER A 233 -6.98 -1.70 33.43
CA SER A 233 -7.61 -2.82 34.13
C SER A 233 -7.58 -4.11 33.28
N ARG A 234 -7.87 -4.03 31.99
CA ARG A 234 -7.79 -5.20 31.08
C ARG A 234 -6.36 -5.72 30.98
N MET A 235 -5.36 -4.84 30.79
CA MET A 235 -3.95 -5.24 30.71
C MET A 235 -3.46 -5.85 32.03
N LYS A 236 -3.83 -5.25 33.18
CA LYS A 236 -3.50 -5.83 34.50
C LYS A 236 -4.14 -7.21 34.68
N GLY A 237 -5.42 -7.36 34.30
CA GLY A 237 -6.13 -8.64 34.36
C GLY A 237 -5.47 -9.72 33.49
N LEU A 238 -5.04 -9.37 32.27
CA LEU A 238 -4.31 -10.27 31.38
C LEU A 238 -2.97 -10.70 31.98
N ILE A 239 -2.18 -9.77 32.51
CA ILE A 239 -0.87 -10.09 33.13
C ILE A 239 -1.07 -10.97 34.35
N GLU A 240 -2.06 -10.72 35.21
CA GLU A 240 -2.34 -11.57 36.38
C GLU A 240 -2.79 -12.97 35.96
N GLU A 241 -3.56 -13.11 34.88
CA GLU A 241 -3.97 -14.41 34.38
C GLU A 241 -2.76 -15.19 33.84
N ILE A 242 -1.89 -14.54 33.04
CA ILE A 242 -0.63 -15.14 32.53
C ILE A 242 0.28 -15.55 33.71
N ARG A 243 0.41 -14.71 34.73
CA ARG A 243 1.21 -15.02 35.94
C ARG A 243 0.68 -16.23 36.69
N LYS A 244 -0.64 -16.37 36.83
CA LYS A 244 -1.26 -17.53 37.51
C LYS A 244 -1.04 -18.84 36.75
N LEU A 245 -1.08 -18.78 35.41
CA LEU A 245 -0.86 -19.94 34.56
C LEU A 245 0.62 -20.35 34.49
N GLY A 246 1.53 -19.38 34.41
CA GLY A 246 2.98 -19.58 34.43
C GLY A 246 3.61 -20.24 33.20
N ASN A 247 2.78 -20.75 32.27
CA ASN A 247 3.23 -21.46 31.07
C ASN A 247 3.02 -20.69 29.76
N ILE A 248 2.69 -19.40 29.83
CA ILE A 248 2.34 -18.59 28.65
C ILE A 248 3.57 -17.81 28.16
N ILE A 249 3.75 -17.80 26.82
CA ILE A 249 4.63 -16.89 26.09
C ILE A 249 3.74 -15.96 25.30
N LEU A 250 3.84 -14.65 25.59
CA LEU A 250 3.05 -13.61 24.92
C LEU A 250 3.83 -13.04 23.75
N VAL A 251 3.26 -13.11 22.56
CA VAL A 251 3.79 -12.44 21.34
C VAL A 251 3.11 -11.09 21.21
N ILE A 252 3.90 -10.05 21.05
CA ILE A 252 3.41 -8.68 20.86
C ILE A 252 3.99 -8.18 19.56
N ASP A 253 3.14 -8.12 18.55
CA ASP A 253 3.52 -7.47 17.30
C ASP A 253 3.46 -5.95 17.46
N GLU A 254 4.35 -5.25 16.76
CA GLU A 254 4.52 -3.80 16.90
C GLU A 254 4.64 -3.37 18.39
N VAL A 255 5.52 -4.02 19.13
CA VAL A 255 5.69 -3.79 20.57
C VAL A 255 5.97 -2.32 20.93
N HIS A 256 6.46 -1.53 20.00
CA HIS A 256 6.65 -0.08 20.15
C HIS A 256 5.33 0.67 20.40
N ASN A 257 4.19 0.20 19.87
CA ASN A 257 2.88 0.80 20.10
C ASN A 257 2.47 0.73 21.59
N ILE A 258 2.92 -0.29 22.30
CA ILE A 258 2.68 -0.41 23.74
C ILE A 258 3.61 0.52 24.54
N VAL A 259 4.84 0.73 24.03
CA VAL A 259 5.90 1.46 24.74
C VAL A 259 5.85 2.96 24.40
N GLY A 260 5.58 3.31 23.14
CA GLY A 260 5.60 4.68 22.65
C GLY A 260 4.31 5.49 22.86
N ALA A 261 3.25 4.85 23.28
CA ALA A 261 1.95 5.50 23.52
C ALA A 261 1.94 6.49 24.72
N GLY A 262 3.10 7.03 25.14
CA GLY A 262 3.26 7.85 26.34
C GLY A 262 3.67 9.30 26.15
N ASP A 263 4.03 9.72 24.93
CA ASP A 263 4.63 11.04 24.70
C ASP A 263 3.60 12.15 24.36
N ALA A 264 2.35 11.80 24.10
CA ALA A 264 1.28 12.79 23.95
C ALA A 264 0.48 12.92 25.27
N GLU A 265 0.19 14.15 25.70
CA GLU A 265 -0.67 14.43 26.84
C GLU A 265 -2.02 13.69 26.67
N GLY A 266 -2.23 12.62 27.48
CA GLY A 266 -3.45 11.81 27.42
C GLY A 266 -3.30 10.41 26.83
N SER A 267 -2.14 10.00 26.32
CA SER A 267 -1.94 8.67 25.74
C SER A 267 -1.80 7.56 26.78
N MET A 268 -2.27 6.35 26.39
CA MET A 268 -2.33 5.16 27.25
C MET A 268 -0.94 4.53 27.41
N ASN A 269 -0.29 4.67 28.56
CA ASN A 269 1.06 4.17 28.80
C ASN A 269 1.05 2.72 29.33
N ALA A 270 0.85 1.74 28.43
CA ALA A 270 0.89 0.32 28.74
C ALA A 270 2.27 -0.17 29.20
N ALA A 271 3.32 0.52 28.80
CA ALA A 271 4.69 0.20 29.21
C ALA A 271 4.85 0.20 30.73
N ASN A 272 4.23 1.15 31.43
CA ASN A 272 4.32 1.24 32.87
C ASN A 272 3.68 0.05 33.60
N ILE A 273 2.75 -0.66 32.95
CA ILE A 273 2.11 -1.85 33.48
C ILE A 273 2.96 -3.09 33.21
N LEU A 274 3.57 -3.16 32.00
CA LEU A 274 4.41 -4.30 31.59
C LEU A 274 5.79 -4.29 32.25
N LYS A 275 6.43 -3.12 32.44
CA LYS A 275 7.78 -2.98 33.01
C LYS A 275 7.97 -3.74 34.35
N PRO A 276 7.06 -3.65 35.35
CA PRO A 276 7.21 -4.39 36.59
C PRO A 276 7.17 -5.92 36.40
N ALA A 277 6.26 -6.41 35.56
CA ALA A 277 6.12 -7.85 35.28
C ALA A 277 7.32 -8.42 34.53
N LEU A 278 7.81 -7.70 33.50
CA LEU A 278 9.05 -8.04 32.78
C LEU A 278 10.27 -7.97 33.70
N SER A 279 10.34 -6.97 34.62
CA SER A 279 11.45 -6.79 35.53
C SER A 279 11.59 -7.92 36.54
N ARG A 280 10.46 -8.45 36.99
CA ARG A 280 10.41 -9.57 37.93
C ARG A 280 10.52 -10.94 37.25
N GLY A 281 10.51 -11.00 35.92
CA GLY A 281 10.52 -12.25 35.16
C GLY A 281 9.22 -13.06 35.27
N GLU A 282 8.12 -12.40 35.63
CA GLU A 282 6.79 -12.99 35.76
C GLU A 282 6.12 -13.24 34.43
N LEU A 283 6.60 -12.57 33.38
CA LEU A 283 6.09 -12.60 32.00
C LEU A 283 7.23 -12.91 31.04
N GLN A 284 7.00 -13.84 30.10
CA GLN A 284 7.85 -14.04 28.91
C GLN A 284 7.19 -13.45 27.70
N VAL A 285 7.92 -12.58 26.99
CA VAL A 285 7.41 -11.85 25.84
C VAL A 285 8.33 -12.04 24.64
N ILE A 286 7.74 -12.24 23.46
CA ILE A 286 8.39 -12.08 22.16
C ILE A 286 7.86 -10.77 21.59
N GLY A 287 8.70 -9.75 21.45
CA GLY A 287 8.34 -8.51 20.77
C GLY A 287 8.72 -8.56 19.31
N ALA A 288 7.95 -7.92 18.43
CA ALA A 288 8.33 -7.64 17.05
C ALA A 288 8.25 -6.14 16.79
N THR A 289 9.23 -5.58 16.06
CA THR A 289 9.29 -4.15 15.75
C THR A 289 10.27 -3.86 14.61
N THR A 290 10.33 -2.62 14.13
CA THR A 290 11.38 -2.17 13.20
C THR A 290 12.61 -1.66 13.94
N LEU A 291 13.75 -1.53 13.24
CA LEU A 291 14.98 -1.03 13.84
C LEU A 291 14.86 0.42 14.34
N ASN A 292 14.17 1.25 13.60
CA ASN A 292 13.95 2.65 13.95
C ASN A 292 13.10 2.79 15.21
N GLU A 293 12.00 2.04 15.30
CA GLU A 293 11.12 2.06 16.46
C GLU A 293 11.77 1.41 17.69
N TYR A 294 12.59 0.36 17.49
CA TYR A 294 13.37 -0.23 18.57
C TYR A 294 14.31 0.79 19.22
N ARG A 295 15.08 1.53 18.41
CA ARG A 295 15.99 2.59 18.88
C ARG A 295 15.26 3.73 19.56
N LYS A 296 14.11 4.13 19.01
CA LYS A 296 13.33 5.26 19.51
C LYS A 296 12.63 4.97 20.84
N HIS A 297 12.08 3.78 21.01
CA HIS A 297 11.17 3.44 22.12
C HIS A 297 11.72 2.42 23.10
N ILE A 298 12.54 1.45 22.68
CA ILE A 298 13.03 0.36 23.57
C ILE A 298 14.45 0.65 24.04
N GLU A 299 15.36 1.01 23.15
CA GLU A 299 16.78 1.24 23.47
C GLU A 299 16.97 2.48 24.39
N LYS A 300 16.15 3.51 24.21
CA LYS A 300 16.15 4.68 25.11
C LYS A 300 15.64 4.41 26.52
N ASP A 301 14.85 3.37 26.70
CA ASP A 301 14.31 2.98 28.00
C ASP A 301 15.21 1.91 28.65
N THR A 302 16.06 2.31 29.57
CA THR A 302 17.03 1.43 30.23
C THR A 302 16.41 0.23 30.97
N ALA A 303 15.13 0.31 31.35
CA ALA A 303 14.42 -0.77 31.98
C ALA A 303 14.00 -1.86 30.98
N LEU A 304 13.61 -1.47 29.79
CA LEU A 304 13.22 -2.38 28.70
C LEU A 304 14.46 -2.94 27.99
N GLU A 305 15.46 -2.11 27.68
CA GLU A 305 16.73 -2.52 27.06
C GLU A 305 17.40 -3.68 27.81
N ARG A 306 17.40 -3.63 29.17
CA ARG A 306 17.96 -4.69 30.00
C ARG A 306 17.15 -5.98 30.01
N ARG A 307 15.93 -5.99 29.47
CA ARG A 307 15.00 -7.13 29.50
C ARG A 307 14.78 -7.76 28.12
N PHE A 308 14.80 -6.96 27.09
CA PHE A 308 14.72 -7.47 25.73
C PHE A 308 16.10 -7.82 25.18
N GLN A 309 16.15 -8.89 24.39
CA GLN A 309 17.34 -9.31 23.66
C GLN A 309 17.05 -9.18 22.18
N PRO A 310 17.75 -8.32 21.42
CA PRO A 310 17.52 -8.14 19.99
C PRO A 310 17.87 -9.41 19.21
N VAL A 311 17.03 -9.72 18.24
CA VAL A 311 17.21 -10.72 17.19
C VAL A 311 16.92 -10.01 15.87
N ILE A 312 17.96 -9.80 15.07
CA ILE A 312 17.83 -9.13 13.77
C ILE A 312 17.24 -10.15 12.79
N VAL A 313 16.19 -9.73 12.09
CA VAL A 313 15.52 -10.46 11.03
C VAL A 313 15.73 -9.68 9.75
N GLU A 314 16.72 -10.09 8.98
CA GLU A 314 17.08 -9.44 7.71
C GLU A 314 16.10 -9.85 6.58
N GLU A 315 16.05 -9.06 5.53
CA GLU A 315 15.35 -9.44 4.30
C GLU A 315 16.00 -10.71 3.72
N PRO A 316 15.21 -11.75 3.38
CA PRO A 316 15.77 -12.98 2.81
C PRO A 316 16.35 -12.73 1.42
N SER A 317 17.33 -13.55 1.03
CA SER A 317 17.85 -13.52 -0.34
C SER A 317 16.79 -13.93 -1.36
N ILE A 318 17.02 -13.66 -2.64
CA ILE A 318 16.10 -14.08 -3.71
C ILE A 318 15.91 -15.60 -3.68
N GLU A 319 17.00 -16.37 -3.50
CA GLU A 319 16.95 -17.83 -3.46
C GLU A 319 16.16 -18.34 -2.24
N ASP A 320 16.39 -17.76 -1.06
CA ASP A 320 15.63 -18.11 0.15
C ASP A 320 14.16 -17.76 -0.01
N SER A 321 13.86 -16.60 -0.62
CA SER A 321 12.50 -16.18 -0.91
C SER A 321 11.78 -17.12 -1.87
N VAL A 322 12.46 -17.62 -2.89
CA VAL A 322 11.89 -18.62 -3.80
C VAL A 322 11.53 -19.89 -3.03
N GLN A 323 12.41 -20.38 -2.14
CA GLN A 323 12.12 -21.56 -1.31
C GLN A 323 10.92 -21.32 -0.37
N ILE A 324 10.82 -20.11 0.19
CA ILE A 324 9.68 -19.72 1.03
C ILE A 324 8.39 -19.77 0.20
N ILE A 325 8.38 -19.14 -0.97
CA ILE A 325 7.21 -19.09 -1.84
C ILE A 325 6.81 -20.50 -2.33
N GLU A 326 7.77 -21.33 -2.78
CA GLU A 326 7.51 -22.73 -3.17
C GLU A 326 6.90 -23.53 -2.02
N GLY A 327 7.32 -23.27 -0.80
CA GLY A 327 6.81 -23.98 0.36
C GLY A 327 5.43 -23.54 0.83
N ILE A 328 5.00 -22.31 0.52
CA ILE A 328 3.66 -21.81 0.86
C ILE A 328 2.70 -21.89 -0.34
N ALA A 329 3.19 -22.05 -1.57
CA ALA A 329 2.37 -22.12 -2.78
C ALA A 329 1.21 -23.14 -2.67
N PRO A 330 1.36 -24.35 -2.09
CA PRO A 330 0.26 -25.30 -1.95
C PRO A 330 -0.95 -24.77 -1.16
N TYR A 331 -0.73 -23.84 -0.22
CA TYR A 331 -1.82 -23.24 0.55
C TYR A 331 -2.63 -22.28 -0.33
N TYR A 332 -1.94 -21.48 -1.16
CA TYR A 332 -2.57 -20.58 -2.13
C TYR A 332 -3.24 -21.33 -3.28
N GLU A 333 -2.63 -22.43 -3.77
CA GLU A 333 -3.24 -23.32 -4.75
C GLU A 333 -4.57 -23.90 -4.24
N ALA A 334 -4.58 -24.37 -3.00
CA ALA A 334 -5.78 -24.93 -2.38
C ALA A 334 -6.87 -23.86 -2.15
N TYR A 335 -6.47 -22.64 -1.78
CA TYR A 335 -7.40 -21.55 -1.50
C TYR A 335 -8.03 -20.99 -2.78
N HIS A 336 -7.19 -20.66 -3.79
CA HIS A 336 -7.64 -20.05 -5.03
C HIS A 336 -8.06 -21.04 -6.11
N GLN A 337 -7.83 -22.32 -5.93
CA GLN A 337 -8.07 -23.35 -6.96
C GLN A 337 -7.31 -23.07 -8.26
N VAL A 338 -6.02 -22.69 -8.15
CA VAL A 338 -5.11 -22.30 -9.25
C VAL A 338 -3.81 -23.09 -9.09
N VAL A 339 -3.22 -23.57 -10.18
CA VAL A 339 -1.92 -24.26 -10.16
C VAL A 339 -0.78 -23.24 -10.24
N ILE A 340 0.17 -23.31 -9.31
CA ILE A 340 1.34 -22.42 -9.26
C ILE A 340 2.60 -23.27 -9.53
N SER A 341 3.21 -23.09 -10.71
CA SER A 341 4.44 -23.83 -11.01
C SER A 341 5.65 -23.24 -10.26
N PRO A 342 6.71 -24.04 -9.98
CA PRO A 342 7.94 -23.54 -9.38
C PRO A 342 8.58 -22.40 -10.18
N GLU A 343 8.42 -22.41 -11.51
CA GLU A 343 8.88 -21.32 -12.38
C GLU A 343 8.15 -20.01 -12.07
N MET A 344 6.83 -20.08 -11.81
CA MET A 344 6.05 -18.90 -11.44
C MET A 344 6.42 -18.39 -10.06
N CYS A 345 6.73 -19.27 -9.09
CA CYS A 345 7.26 -18.87 -7.79
C CYS A 345 8.56 -18.07 -7.93
N ARG A 346 9.52 -18.59 -8.69
CA ARG A 346 10.80 -17.91 -8.98
C ARG A 346 10.57 -16.58 -9.70
N LEU A 347 9.70 -16.57 -10.68
CA LEU A 347 9.38 -15.37 -11.46
C LEU A 347 8.72 -14.31 -10.60
N ALA A 348 7.75 -14.67 -9.75
CA ALA A 348 7.09 -13.76 -8.84
C ALA A 348 8.08 -13.07 -7.88
N VAL A 349 9.03 -13.83 -7.30
CA VAL A 349 10.10 -13.26 -6.47
C VAL A 349 10.97 -12.29 -7.27
N THR A 350 11.43 -12.71 -8.46
CA THR A 350 12.32 -11.88 -9.28
C THR A 350 11.63 -10.62 -9.77
N MET A 351 10.36 -10.73 -10.17
CA MET A 351 9.56 -9.59 -10.63
C MET A 351 9.22 -8.65 -9.47
N SER A 352 8.82 -9.17 -8.32
CA SER A 352 8.53 -8.34 -7.14
C SER A 352 9.79 -7.59 -6.66
N GLU A 353 10.95 -8.23 -6.68
CA GLU A 353 12.23 -7.60 -6.32
C GLU A 353 12.61 -6.49 -7.31
N ARG A 354 12.35 -6.71 -8.60
CA ARG A 354 12.71 -5.74 -9.66
C ARG A 354 11.76 -4.55 -9.72
N TYR A 355 10.45 -4.77 -9.55
CA TYR A 355 9.42 -3.77 -9.84
C TYR A 355 8.76 -3.17 -8.60
N ILE A 356 8.78 -3.86 -7.45
CA ILE A 356 8.17 -3.39 -6.20
C ILE A 356 9.28 -3.00 -5.24
N THR A 357 9.55 -1.70 -5.13
CA THR A 357 10.70 -1.16 -4.37
C THR A 357 10.33 -0.60 -3.00
N ASP A 358 9.05 -0.47 -2.69
CA ASP A 358 8.52 0.11 -1.45
C ASP A 358 8.19 -0.93 -0.37
N ARG A 359 8.34 -2.22 -0.68
CA ARG A 359 8.09 -3.37 0.19
C ARG A 359 9.25 -4.35 0.18
N TYR A 360 9.28 -5.26 1.15
CA TYR A 360 10.37 -6.22 1.35
C TYR A 360 9.94 -7.65 1.04
N LEU A 361 10.91 -8.49 0.64
CA LEU A 361 10.72 -9.92 0.51
C LEU A 361 10.57 -10.58 1.90
N PRO A 362 9.82 -11.68 2.02
CA PRO A 362 9.05 -12.37 0.97
C PRO A 362 7.64 -11.77 0.75
N ASP A 363 7.17 -10.86 1.59
CA ASP A 363 5.79 -10.36 1.64
C ASP A 363 5.31 -9.80 0.30
N LYS A 364 6.12 -8.96 -0.36
CA LYS A 364 5.79 -8.41 -1.69
C LYS A 364 5.58 -9.47 -2.77
N ALA A 365 6.26 -10.62 -2.67
CA ALA A 365 6.10 -11.72 -3.61
C ALA A 365 4.90 -12.59 -3.26
N ILE A 366 4.59 -12.73 -1.97
CA ILE A 366 3.40 -13.41 -1.47
C ILE A 366 2.15 -12.65 -1.93
N ASP A 367 2.10 -11.35 -1.67
CA ASP A 367 1.00 -10.48 -2.08
C ASP A 367 0.79 -10.52 -3.60
N LEU A 368 1.89 -10.51 -4.38
CA LEU A 368 1.83 -10.59 -5.84
C LEU A 368 1.18 -11.89 -6.32
N ILE A 369 1.53 -13.03 -5.72
CA ILE A 369 0.96 -14.33 -6.06
C ILE A 369 -0.50 -14.39 -5.62
N ASP A 370 -0.82 -13.94 -4.43
CA ASP A 370 -2.18 -13.95 -3.88
C ASP A 370 -3.14 -13.16 -4.77
N GLU A 371 -2.78 -11.92 -5.13
CA GLU A 371 -3.61 -11.10 -6.02
C GLU A 371 -3.67 -11.64 -7.45
N ALA A 372 -2.56 -12.17 -7.98
CA ALA A 372 -2.57 -12.79 -9.30
C ALA A 372 -3.43 -14.05 -9.36
N CYS A 373 -3.37 -14.90 -8.35
CA CYS A 373 -4.25 -16.08 -8.23
C CYS A 373 -5.73 -15.68 -8.05
N SER A 374 -5.99 -14.60 -7.30
CA SER A 374 -7.34 -14.04 -7.16
C SER A 374 -7.90 -13.59 -8.51
N ASN A 375 -7.09 -12.91 -9.34
CA ASN A 375 -7.52 -12.50 -10.68
C ASN A 375 -7.82 -13.70 -11.57
N VAL A 376 -6.96 -14.74 -11.57
CA VAL A 376 -7.22 -16.01 -12.28
C VAL A 376 -8.52 -16.65 -11.83
N ASN A 377 -8.79 -16.66 -10.53
CA ASN A 377 -10.03 -17.21 -9.97
C ASN A 377 -11.26 -16.42 -10.42
N LEU A 378 -11.20 -15.08 -10.42
CA LEU A 378 -12.31 -14.22 -10.89
C LEU A 378 -12.62 -14.41 -12.39
N GLU A 379 -11.60 -14.67 -13.20
CA GLU A 379 -11.76 -14.97 -14.63
C GLU A 379 -12.29 -16.39 -14.90
N ASN A 380 -12.20 -17.28 -13.91
CA ASN A 380 -12.57 -18.68 -14.05
C ASN A 380 -14.10 -18.90 -14.01
N ARG A 381 -14.70 -18.87 -15.20
CA ARG A 381 -16.15 -19.11 -15.37
C ARG A 381 -16.61 -20.50 -14.92
N THR A 382 -15.73 -21.49 -14.92
CA THR A 382 -16.06 -22.86 -14.49
C THR A 382 -16.32 -22.93 -12.99
N LEU A 383 -15.53 -22.23 -12.17
CA LEU A 383 -15.75 -22.12 -10.72
C LEU A 383 -17.03 -21.36 -10.39
N ALA A 384 -17.30 -20.25 -11.08
CA ALA A 384 -18.52 -19.50 -10.91
C ALA A 384 -19.76 -20.37 -11.23
N ARG A 385 -19.73 -21.07 -12.38
CA ARG A 385 -20.84 -21.96 -12.78
C ARG A 385 -20.98 -23.13 -11.82
N ARG A 386 -19.87 -23.71 -11.33
CA ARG A 386 -19.90 -24.78 -10.30
C ARG A 386 -20.61 -24.32 -9.03
N ALA A 387 -20.29 -23.12 -8.53
CA ALA A 387 -20.95 -22.57 -7.34
C ALA A 387 -22.45 -22.32 -7.56
N GLU A 388 -22.86 -21.91 -8.78
CA GLU A 388 -24.28 -21.82 -9.15
C GLU A 388 -24.96 -23.20 -9.15
N VAL A 389 -24.32 -24.18 -9.76
CA VAL A 389 -24.84 -25.57 -9.81
C VAL A 389 -24.98 -26.16 -8.39
N ASP A 390 -23.98 -25.94 -7.51
CA ASP A 390 -24.06 -26.38 -6.11
C ASP A 390 -25.22 -25.71 -5.36
N LYS A 391 -25.47 -24.41 -5.64
CA LYS A 391 -26.60 -23.70 -5.07
C LYS A 391 -27.93 -24.20 -5.63
N GLU A 392 -28.03 -24.43 -6.95
CA GLU A 392 -29.23 -24.97 -7.59
C GLU A 392 -29.54 -26.36 -7.02
N LEU A 393 -28.54 -27.23 -6.83
CA LEU A 393 -28.73 -28.56 -6.20
C LEU A 393 -29.22 -28.43 -4.76
N ALA A 394 -28.64 -27.53 -3.94
CA ALA A 394 -29.09 -27.34 -2.57
C ALA A 394 -30.51 -26.75 -2.46
N ASP A 395 -30.92 -25.93 -3.42
CA ASP A 395 -32.30 -25.41 -3.47
C ASP A 395 -33.29 -26.47 -3.93
N LEU A 396 -32.90 -27.35 -4.88
CA LEU A 396 -33.70 -28.52 -5.28
C LEU A 396 -33.86 -29.55 -4.15
N ASP A 397 -32.81 -29.77 -3.33
CA ASP A 397 -32.89 -30.64 -2.15
C ASP A 397 -33.88 -30.10 -1.12
N LYS A 398 -33.89 -28.79 -0.86
CA LYS A 398 -34.89 -28.18 0.02
C LYS A 398 -36.33 -28.33 -0.55
N GLU A 399 -36.50 -28.07 -1.85
CA GLU A 399 -37.81 -28.21 -2.51
C GLU A 399 -38.28 -29.65 -2.43
N LYS A 400 -37.40 -30.62 -2.61
CA LYS A 400 -37.65 -32.07 -2.51
C LYS A 400 -38.13 -32.45 -1.10
N GLU A 401 -37.50 -31.96 -0.04
CA GLU A 401 -37.94 -32.18 1.34
C GLU A 401 -39.38 -31.68 1.57
N VAL A 402 -39.67 -30.46 1.07
CA VAL A 402 -41.03 -29.91 1.16
C VAL A 402 -42.07 -30.72 0.39
N MET A 403 -41.72 -31.15 -0.82
CA MET A 403 -42.63 -31.98 -1.65
C MET A 403 -42.85 -33.38 -1.08
N MET A 404 -41.82 -33.97 -0.46
CA MET A 404 -41.98 -35.27 0.25
C MET A 404 -42.91 -35.17 1.44
N ALA A 405 -42.88 -34.02 2.17
CA ALA A 405 -43.77 -33.79 3.30
C ALA A 405 -45.24 -33.56 2.89
N ALA A 406 -45.50 -33.08 1.66
CA ALA A 406 -46.84 -32.75 1.17
C ALA A 406 -47.65 -33.99 0.72
N ALA A 407 -47.01 -35.08 0.26
CA ALA A 407 -47.55 -36.40 -0.14
C ALA A 407 -48.83 -36.34 -1.01
N THR A 408 -48.93 -35.43 -1.96
CA THR A 408 -50.05 -35.29 -2.91
C THR A 408 -49.66 -35.85 -4.30
N GLU A 409 -50.66 -36.15 -5.15
CA GLU A 409 -50.42 -36.67 -6.50
C GLU A 409 -49.61 -35.69 -7.38
N GLU A 410 -49.83 -34.38 -7.21
CA GLU A 410 -49.06 -33.30 -7.84
C GLU A 410 -47.61 -33.25 -7.31
N SER A 411 -47.38 -33.56 -6.02
CA SER A 411 -46.04 -33.61 -5.43
C SER A 411 -45.19 -34.72 -6.01
N TYR A 412 -45.76 -35.88 -6.38
CA TYR A 412 -45.02 -36.98 -7.03
C TYR A 412 -44.57 -36.63 -8.46
N ALA A 413 -45.40 -35.91 -9.23
CA ALA A 413 -45.03 -35.43 -10.55
C ALA A 413 -43.88 -34.39 -10.47
N ARG A 414 -43.94 -33.48 -9.47
CA ARG A 414 -42.89 -32.51 -9.22
C ARG A 414 -41.57 -33.14 -8.75
N LEU A 415 -41.64 -34.16 -7.87
CA LEU A 415 -40.48 -34.96 -7.44
C LEU A 415 -39.75 -35.64 -8.61
N ALA A 416 -40.49 -36.16 -9.58
CA ALA A 416 -39.89 -36.76 -10.79
C ALA A 416 -39.17 -35.70 -11.65
N ALA A 417 -39.73 -34.47 -11.76
CA ALA A 417 -39.10 -33.38 -12.43
C ALA A 417 -37.81 -32.90 -11.71
N ILE A 418 -37.88 -32.76 -10.38
CA ILE A 418 -36.72 -32.43 -9.54
C ILE A 418 -35.60 -33.44 -9.73
N ARG A 419 -35.91 -34.74 -9.70
CA ARG A 419 -34.89 -35.80 -9.90
C ARG A 419 -34.25 -35.74 -11.29
N SER A 420 -35.01 -35.40 -12.32
CA SER A 420 -34.46 -35.18 -13.65
C SER A 420 -33.54 -33.99 -13.74
N GLN A 421 -33.85 -32.92 -12.99
CA GLN A 421 -32.99 -31.73 -12.90
C GLN A 421 -31.71 -32.00 -12.08
N GLU A 422 -31.84 -32.69 -10.93
CA GLU A 422 -30.69 -33.13 -10.13
C GLU A 422 -29.70 -33.92 -10.98
N LEU A 423 -30.14 -34.92 -11.72
CA LEU A 423 -29.28 -35.75 -12.56
C LEU A 423 -28.53 -34.94 -13.64
N ARG A 424 -29.19 -33.93 -14.23
CA ARG A 424 -28.56 -33.06 -15.20
C ARG A 424 -27.50 -32.18 -14.55
N LEU A 425 -27.81 -31.59 -13.40
CA LEU A 425 -26.89 -30.76 -12.65
C LEU A 425 -25.73 -31.56 -12.07
N GLU A 426 -25.97 -32.79 -11.59
CA GLU A 426 -24.91 -33.72 -11.16
C GLU A 426 -23.96 -34.07 -12.32
N GLN A 427 -24.52 -34.31 -13.53
CA GLN A 427 -23.70 -34.56 -14.72
C GLN A 427 -22.91 -33.33 -15.14
N GLU A 428 -23.53 -32.13 -15.12
CA GLU A 428 -22.84 -30.85 -15.37
C GLU A 428 -21.72 -30.61 -14.35
N LYS A 429 -22.01 -30.84 -13.06
CA LYS A 429 -21.02 -30.76 -11.98
C LYS A 429 -19.84 -31.69 -12.23
N GLY A 430 -20.10 -32.94 -12.61
CA GLY A 430 -19.04 -33.89 -12.96
C GLY A 430 -18.17 -33.45 -14.14
N GLN A 431 -18.75 -32.75 -15.13
CA GLN A 431 -18.00 -32.19 -16.25
C GLN A 431 -17.16 -30.98 -15.79
N LEU A 432 -17.70 -30.10 -14.93
CA LEU A 432 -16.99 -28.95 -14.36
C LEU A 432 -15.86 -29.39 -13.42
N ASP A 433 -16.08 -30.44 -12.62
CA ASP A 433 -15.05 -31.04 -11.74
C ASP A 433 -13.90 -31.71 -12.52
N ALA A 434 -14.19 -32.23 -13.73
CA ALA A 434 -13.18 -32.77 -14.62
C ALA A 434 -12.42 -31.70 -15.45
N ALA A 435 -12.86 -30.46 -15.40
CA ALA A 435 -12.19 -29.38 -16.10
C ALA A 435 -10.77 -29.13 -15.51
N PRO A 436 -9.75 -28.84 -16.34
CA PRO A 436 -8.41 -28.60 -15.85
C PRO A 436 -8.40 -27.35 -14.97
N THR A 437 -7.73 -27.44 -13.83
CA THR A 437 -7.50 -26.30 -12.93
C THR A 437 -6.68 -25.25 -13.68
N PRO A 438 -7.08 -23.98 -13.70
CA PRO A 438 -6.34 -22.92 -14.37
C PRO A 438 -4.94 -22.77 -13.73
N ALA A 439 -3.95 -22.44 -14.56
CA ALA A 439 -2.58 -22.21 -14.11
C ALA A 439 -2.27 -20.72 -14.06
N LEU A 440 -1.49 -20.32 -13.06
CA LEU A 440 -0.92 -19.00 -12.98
C LEU A 440 0.07 -18.78 -14.15
N THR A 441 -0.04 -17.65 -14.84
CA THR A 441 0.83 -17.30 -15.98
C THR A 441 1.62 -16.03 -15.72
N VAL A 442 2.65 -15.80 -16.54
CA VAL A 442 3.46 -14.55 -16.50
C VAL A 442 2.58 -13.32 -16.71
N GLU A 443 1.56 -13.44 -17.54
CA GLU A 443 0.65 -12.33 -17.85
C GLU A 443 -0.15 -11.90 -16.62
N HIS A 444 -0.63 -12.83 -15.82
CA HIS A 444 -1.34 -12.52 -14.58
C HIS A 444 -0.45 -11.78 -13.58
N LEU A 445 0.81 -12.22 -13.39
CA LEU A 445 1.78 -11.52 -12.54
C LEU A 445 2.09 -10.11 -13.08
N ALA A 446 2.26 -9.99 -14.40
CA ALA A 446 2.56 -8.71 -15.04
C ALA A 446 1.40 -7.72 -14.92
N ASN A 447 0.15 -8.17 -15.06
CA ASN A 447 -1.03 -7.33 -14.89
C ASN A 447 -1.16 -6.78 -13.47
N VAL A 448 -0.87 -7.57 -12.44
CA VAL A 448 -0.85 -7.09 -11.05
C VAL A 448 0.25 -6.05 -10.83
N ILE A 449 1.44 -6.30 -11.36
CA ILE A 449 2.54 -5.31 -11.29
C ILE A 449 2.16 -4.02 -12.01
N GLU A 450 1.51 -4.09 -13.17
CA GLU A 450 1.01 -2.90 -13.87
C GLU A 450 0.00 -2.14 -13.02
N LEU A 451 -0.90 -2.85 -12.34
CA LEU A 451 -1.90 -2.23 -11.46
C LEU A 451 -1.22 -1.45 -10.32
N TRP A 452 -0.19 -2.02 -9.69
CA TRP A 452 0.49 -1.43 -8.54
C TRP A 452 1.48 -0.33 -8.92
N THR A 453 2.29 -0.60 -9.96
CA THR A 453 3.42 0.27 -10.33
C THR A 453 3.14 1.18 -11.51
N LYS A 454 2.03 0.96 -12.24
CA LYS A 454 1.69 1.62 -13.50
C LYS A 454 2.70 1.37 -14.63
N ILE A 455 3.49 0.30 -14.53
CA ILE A 455 4.39 -0.16 -15.58
C ILE A 455 3.59 -1.08 -16.50
N PRO A 456 3.45 -0.79 -17.80
CA PRO A 456 2.64 -1.62 -18.69
C PRO A 456 3.09 -3.08 -18.71
N ALA A 457 2.15 -4.02 -18.61
CA ALA A 457 2.40 -5.47 -18.60
C ALA A 457 3.21 -5.92 -19.84
N SER A 458 3.00 -5.26 -20.97
CA SER A 458 3.75 -5.51 -22.22
C SER A 458 5.26 -5.23 -22.10
N GLN A 459 5.70 -4.43 -21.12
CA GLN A 459 7.12 -4.13 -20.87
C GLN A 459 7.75 -5.13 -19.92
N ILE A 460 6.95 -5.83 -19.13
CA ILE A 460 7.42 -6.79 -18.11
C ILE A 460 7.78 -8.13 -18.76
N GLN A 461 7.18 -8.43 -19.93
CA GLN A 461 7.39 -9.67 -20.67
C GLN A 461 8.67 -9.65 -21.52
N GLU A 462 9.06 -10.76 -22.10
CA GLU A 462 10.24 -11.03 -22.93
C GLU A 462 10.44 -10.04 -24.11
N ARG A 463 9.38 -9.30 -24.50
CA ARG A 463 9.40 -8.24 -25.51
C ARG A 463 10.29 -7.04 -25.16
N GLU A 464 10.70 -6.86 -23.90
CA GLU A 464 11.60 -5.75 -23.48
C GLU A 464 12.94 -5.81 -24.24
N TYR A 465 13.53 -6.99 -24.36
CA TYR A 465 14.80 -7.14 -25.10
C TYR A 465 14.66 -6.83 -26.59
N GLN A 466 13.54 -7.19 -27.22
CA GLN A 466 13.25 -6.86 -28.61
C GLN A 466 13.06 -5.35 -28.81
N ARG A 467 12.38 -4.69 -27.85
CA ARG A 467 12.20 -3.22 -27.86
C ARG A 467 13.53 -2.50 -27.68
N LEU A 468 14.38 -2.95 -26.77
CA LEU A 468 15.72 -2.40 -26.55
C LEU A 468 16.64 -2.62 -27.77
N ALA A 469 16.49 -3.73 -28.48
CA ALA A 469 17.22 -3.98 -29.72
C ALA A 469 16.89 -2.94 -30.81
N ARG A 470 15.61 -2.54 -30.91
CA ARG A 470 15.13 -1.58 -31.93
C ARG A 470 15.09 -0.13 -31.43
N LEU A 471 15.54 0.14 -30.19
CA LEU A 471 15.50 1.48 -29.58
C LEU A 471 16.20 2.52 -30.45
N GLU A 472 17.39 2.19 -30.97
CA GLU A 472 18.19 3.08 -31.79
C GLU A 472 17.47 3.47 -33.10
N GLU A 473 16.85 2.49 -33.78
CA GLU A 473 16.09 2.72 -35.02
C GLU A 473 14.89 3.65 -34.79
N ARG A 474 14.15 3.43 -33.71
CA ARG A 474 12.98 4.27 -33.38
C ARG A 474 13.39 5.69 -33.02
N LEU A 475 14.44 5.86 -32.22
CA LEU A 475 14.93 7.19 -31.86
C LEU A 475 15.43 7.95 -33.09
N LYS A 476 16.08 7.29 -34.07
CA LYS A 476 16.53 7.92 -35.33
C LYS A 476 15.38 8.40 -36.21
N GLN A 477 14.18 7.83 -36.09
CA GLN A 477 13.00 8.31 -36.83
C GLN A 477 12.57 9.72 -36.39
N HIS A 478 12.76 10.05 -35.11
CA HIS A 478 12.34 11.33 -34.52
C HIS A 478 13.48 12.32 -34.30
N ILE A 479 14.72 11.83 -34.17
CA ILE A 479 15.90 12.65 -33.88
C ILE A 479 16.81 12.70 -35.10
N ILE A 480 16.78 13.81 -35.80
CA ILE A 480 17.51 14.01 -37.05
C ILE A 480 18.89 14.63 -36.80
N GLY A 481 19.91 14.14 -37.49
CA GLY A 481 21.27 14.71 -37.50
C GLY A 481 22.08 14.46 -36.23
N GLN A 482 21.66 13.50 -35.37
CA GLN A 482 22.32 13.19 -34.09
C GLN A 482 22.61 11.68 -33.95
N ASP A 483 23.00 11.02 -35.03
CA ASP A 483 23.17 9.56 -35.06
C ASP A 483 24.16 9.02 -34.02
N GLU A 484 25.28 9.72 -33.80
CA GLU A 484 26.31 9.34 -32.80
C GLU A 484 25.71 9.46 -31.38
N ALA A 485 24.93 10.51 -31.10
CA ALA A 485 24.30 10.73 -29.81
C ALA A 485 23.26 9.65 -29.54
N VAL A 486 22.40 9.33 -30.50
CA VAL A 486 21.38 8.28 -30.41
C VAL A 486 22.03 6.91 -30.19
N HIS A 487 23.12 6.60 -30.94
CA HIS A 487 23.86 5.36 -30.75
C HIS A 487 24.46 5.23 -29.35
N ALA A 488 25.14 6.27 -28.86
CA ALA A 488 25.74 6.28 -27.52
C ALA A 488 24.70 6.06 -26.42
N VAL A 489 23.56 6.78 -26.50
CA VAL A 489 22.46 6.66 -25.54
C VAL A 489 21.85 5.26 -25.57
N SER A 490 21.52 4.75 -26.76
CA SER A 490 20.91 3.42 -26.91
C SER A 490 21.83 2.29 -26.41
N SER A 491 23.13 2.41 -26.66
CA SER A 491 24.14 1.44 -26.21
C SER A 491 24.29 1.45 -24.69
N ALA A 492 24.34 2.63 -24.05
CA ALA A 492 24.44 2.75 -22.60
C ALA A 492 23.18 2.22 -21.89
N ILE A 493 21.98 2.50 -22.42
CA ILE A 493 20.73 1.97 -21.90
C ILE A 493 20.67 0.46 -22.02
N ARG A 494 21.06 -0.12 -23.16
CA ARG A 494 21.16 -1.58 -23.33
C ARG A 494 22.07 -2.19 -22.26
N ARG A 495 23.27 -1.62 -22.03
CA ARG A 495 24.21 -2.10 -20.99
C ARG A 495 23.60 -2.05 -19.60
N GLY A 496 22.94 -0.94 -19.25
CA GLY A 496 22.31 -0.76 -17.92
C GLY A 496 21.14 -1.72 -17.67
N ARG A 497 20.31 -1.95 -18.68
CA ARG A 497 19.13 -2.82 -18.56
C ARG A 497 19.46 -4.31 -18.53
N VAL A 498 20.53 -4.74 -19.21
CA VAL A 498 21.01 -6.15 -19.15
C VAL A 498 21.60 -6.48 -17.77
N GLY A 499 21.99 -5.48 -16.97
CA GLY A 499 22.44 -5.70 -15.60
C GLY A 499 23.81 -6.37 -15.47
N ILE A 500 24.71 -6.15 -16.43
CA ILE A 500 26.08 -6.72 -16.41
C ILE A 500 26.94 -6.10 -15.29
N SER A 501 26.57 -4.91 -14.81
CA SER A 501 27.32 -4.23 -13.75
C SER A 501 27.03 -4.85 -12.38
N PRO A 502 28.07 -5.10 -11.54
CA PRO A 502 27.88 -5.68 -10.20
C PRO A 502 27.15 -4.76 -9.22
N LYS A 503 27.16 -3.45 -9.47
CA LYS A 503 26.39 -2.46 -8.72
C LYS A 503 25.21 -1.98 -9.57
N ARG A 504 24.01 -2.07 -9.04
CA ARG A 504 22.84 -1.47 -9.66
C ARG A 504 22.87 0.05 -9.40
N LYS A 505 22.93 0.84 -10.45
CA LYS A 505 22.89 2.29 -10.40
C LYS A 505 22.09 2.83 -11.60
N PRO A 506 21.53 4.06 -11.51
CA PRO A 506 20.84 4.68 -12.63
C PRO A 506 21.78 4.88 -13.81
N VAL A 507 21.26 4.70 -15.03
CA VAL A 507 22.02 5.06 -16.25
C VAL A 507 22.04 6.58 -16.38
N SER A 508 23.22 7.16 -16.56
CA SER A 508 23.43 8.59 -16.45
C SER A 508 24.12 9.20 -17.67
N PHE A 509 23.62 10.36 -18.09
CA PHE A 509 24.10 11.08 -19.26
C PHE A 509 24.33 12.56 -18.99
N ILE A 510 25.37 13.14 -19.61
CA ILE A 510 25.48 14.59 -19.80
C ILE A 510 25.35 14.90 -21.28
N PHE A 511 24.32 15.63 -21.67
CA PHE A 511 24.06 16.10 -23.03
C PHE A 511 24.64 17.49 -23.21
N VAL A 512 25.64 17.63 -24.09
CA VAL A 512 26.34 18.89 -24.31
C VAL A 512 26.18 19.35 -25.74
N GLY A 513 25.92 20.63 -25.94
CA GLY A 513 25.77 21.21 -27.27
C GLY A 513 25.01 22.52 -27.25
N SER A 514 24.93 23.19 -28.41
CA SER A 514 24.22 24.45 -28.53
C SER A 514 22.71 24.33 -28.27
N THR A 515 22.05 25.44 -28.06
CA THR A 515 20.61 25.45 -27.84
C THR A 515 19.85 25.05 -29.11
N GLY A 516 18.79 24.23 -28.99
CA GLY A 516 17.93 23.87 -30.11
C GLY A 516 18.46 22.75 -31.03
N VAL A 517 19.50 22.00 -30.64
CA VAL A 517 20.06 20.89 -31.42
C VAL A 517 19.38 19.52 -31.18
N GLY A 518 18.33 19.49 -30.32
CA GLY A 518 17.56 18.26 -30.08
C GLY A 518 17.82 17.59 -28.72
N LYS A 519 18.61 18.16 -27.78
CA LYS A 519 18.91 17.57 -26.47
C LYS A 519 17.64 17.20 -25.68
N THR A 520 16.76 18.16 -25.46
CA THR A 520 15.50 17.93 -24.70
C THR A 520 14.52 17.06 -25.47
N GLU A 521 14.54 17.10 -26.81
CA GLU A 521 13.67 16.27 -27.62
C GLU A 521 14.08 14.79 -27.53
N LEU A 522 15.39 14.48 -27.59
CA LEU A 522 15.87 13.12 -27.37
C LEU A 522 15.43 12.58 -26.00
N VAL A 523 15.43 13.40 -24.94
CA VAL A 523 14.97 12.97 -23.63
C VAL A 523 13.48 12.65 -23.60
N LYS A 524 12.65 13.46 -24.29
CA LYS A 524 11.20 13.20 -24.39
C LYS A 524 10.90 11.91 -25.15
N GLN A 525 11.54 11.73 -26.32
CA GLN A 525 11.38 10.53 -27.12
C GLN A 525 11.88 9.29 -26.38
N LEU A 526 12.98 9.42 -25.66
CA LEU A 526 13.51 8.35 -24.81
C LEU A 526 12.53 7.96 -23.67
N ALA A 527 11.94 8.96 -23.02
CA ALA A 527 10.94 8.70 -21.97
C ALA A 527 9.70 8.01 -22.53
N HIS A 528 9.22 8.47 -23.69
CA HIS A 528 8.09 7.85 -24.39
C HIS A 528 8.41 6.41 -24.81
N ASP A 529 9.59 6.16 -25.40
CA ASP A 529 9.98 4.83 -25.87
C ASP A 529 10.23 3.83 -24.74
N LEU A 530 10.84 4.28 -23.64
CA LEU A 530 11.12 3.39 -22.50
C LEU A 530 9.90 3.09 -21.65
N PHE A 531 8.99 4.07 -21.48
CA PHE A 531 7.93 3.98 -20.45
C PHE A 531 6.50 4.21 -20.99
N ASN A 532 6.31 4.45 -22.28
CA ASN A 532 5.03 4.65 -22.97
C ASN A 532 4.11 5.75 -22.39
N THR A 533 4.57 6.54 -21.45
CA THR A 533 3.79 7.60 -20.82
C THR A 533 4.56 8.92 -20.81
N PRO A 534 3.98 10.04 -21.27
CA PRO A 534 4.62 11.35 -21.21
C PRO A 534 4.96 11.78 -19.77
N GLU A 535 4.20 11.26 -18.81
CA GLU A 535 4.34 11.57 -17.39
C GLU A 535 5.54 10.89 -16.72
N SER A 536 6.23 9.97 -17.40
CA SER A 536 7.46 9.35 -16.93
C SER A 536 8.69 10.26 -17.03
N LEU A 537 8.55 11.45 -17.65
CA LEU A 537 9.58 12.48 -17.68
C LEU A 537 9.44 13.44 -16.49
N ILE A 538 10.40 13.37 -15.57
CA ILE A 538 10.54 14.31 -14.46
C ILE A 538 11.55 15.39 -14.86
N ARG A 539 11.11 16.60 -15.14
CA ARG A 539 11.98 17.73 -15.49
C ARG A 539 12.21 18.62 -14.28
N LEU A 540 13.47 18.96 -14.04
CA LEU A 540 13.95 19.93 -13.05
C LEU A 540 14.86 20.94 -13.76
N ASP A 541 14.45 22.20 -13.75
CA ASP A 541 15.26 23.30 -14.28
C ASP A 541 16.21 23.77 -13.20
N MET A 542 17.50 23.65 -13.43
CA MET A 542 18.53 24.01 -12.43
C MET A 542 18.63 25.52 -12.20
N SER A 543 18.00 26.34 -13.02
CA SER A 543 17.86 27.77 -12.76
C SER A 543 17.03 28.06 -11.49
N GLU A 544 16.13 27.15 -11.11
CA GLU A 544 15.35 27.26 -9.88
C GLU A 544 16.11 26.75 -8.63
N PHE A 545 17.29 26.14 -8.83
CA PHE A 545 18.08 25.49 -7.80
C PHE A 545 19.48 26.12 -7.64
N MET A 546 19.56 27.44 -7.82
CA MET A 546 20.80 28.20 -7.70
C MET A 546 21.16 28.55 -6.25
N GLU A 547 20.20 28.53 -5.34
CA GLU A 547 20.36 28.96 -3.95
C GLU A 547 20.66 27.77 -3.02
N LYS A 548 21.32 28.04 -1.88
CA LYS A 548 21.68 27.02 -0.88
C LYS A 548 20.47 26.24 -0.33
N HIS A 549 19.32 26.89 -0.23
CA HIS A 549 18.09 26.25 0.25
C HIS A 549 17.41 25.33 -0.80
N ALA A 550 17.91 25.31 -2.02
CA ALA A 550 17.38 24.48 -3.09
C ALA A 550 17.49 22.97 -2.81
N VAL A 551 18.47 22.56 -2.00
CA VAL A 551 18.64 21.17 -1.56
C VAL A 551 17.40 20.68 -0.80
N SER A 552 16.85 21.49 0.11
CA SER A 552 15.63 21.15 0.86
C SER A 552 14.42 20.92 -0.04
N ARG A 553 14.36 21.58 -1.18
CA ARG A 553 13.29 21.34 -2.18
C ARG A 553 13.44 19.99 -2.89
N ILE A 554 14.65 19.46 -3.02
CA ILE A 554 14.93 18.17 -3.69
C ILE A 554 14.64 17.02 -2.76
N ILE A 555 15.19 17.03 -1.51
CA ILE A 555 15.15 15.92 -0.56
C ILE A 555 14.21 16.12 0.63
N GLY A 556 13.61 17.32 0.78
CA GLY A 556 12.81 17.71 1.94
C GLY A 556 13.59 18.55 2.95
N SER A 557 12.89 19.27 3.82
CA SER A 557 13.48 20.10 4.89
C SER A 557 13.81 19.24 6.12
N PRO A 558 14.97 19.46 6.78
CA PRO A 558 15.30 18.78 8.03
C PRO A 558 14.29 19.10 9.15
N PRO A 559 14.18 18.22 10.17
CA PRO A 559 13.31 18.45 11.32
C PRO A 559 13.60 19.80 11.99
N GLY A 560 12.55 20.58 12.26
CA GLY A 560 12.66 21.90 12.91
C GLY A 560 12.76 23.09 11.97
N TYR A 561 12.79 22.88 10.65
CA TYR A 561 12.72 23.96 9.66
C TYR A 561 11.33 24.11 9.06
N VAL A 562 10.97 25.31 8.61
CA VAL A 562 9.71 25.59 7.91
C VAL A 562 9.65 24.73 6.65
N GLY A 563 8.51 24.02 6.44
CA GLY A 563 8.34 23.09 5.31
C GLY A 563 8.79 21.66 5.60
N TYR A 564 9.01 21.25 6.85
CA TYR A 564 9.35 19.86 7.21
C TYR A 564 8.27 18.84 6.78
N ASP A 565 6.99 19.25 6.85
CA ASP A 565 5.88 18.39 6.42
C ASP A 565 5.75 18.26 4.89
N GLU A 566 6.47 19.10 4.13
CA GLU A 566 6.54 19.03 2.69
C GLU A 566 7.64 18.04 2.26
N ALA A 567 7.23 16.95 1.62
CA ALA A 567 8.17 15.99 1.05
C ALA A 567 9.02 16.62 -0.06
N GLY A 568 10.26 16.16 -0.22
CA GLY A 568 11.14 16.65 -1.29
C GLY A 568 10.55 16.40 -2.67
N GLN A 569 10.60 17.41 -3.55
CA GLN A 569 9.97 17.34 -4.88
C GLN A 569 10.47 16.19 -5.74
N LEU A 570 11.77 15.90 -5.70
CA LEU A 570 12.36 14.80 -6.47
C LEU A 570 12.09 13.46 -5.80
N THR A 571 12.38 13.35 -4.51
CA THR A 571 12.27 12.10 -3.77
C THR A 571 10.84 11.56 -3.77
N GLU A 572 9.84 12.43 -3.61
CA GLU A 572 8.43 12.03 -3.65
C GLU A 572 7.98 11.61 -5.06
N LYS A 573 8.41 12.34 -6.11
CA LYS A 573 8.09 11.96 -7.49
C LYS A 573 8.68 10.61 -7.85
N ILE A 574 9.94 10.32 -7.46
CA ILE A 574 10.60 9.04 -7.73
C ILE A 574 9.98 7.91 -6.91
N ARG A 575 9.62 8.15 -5.66
CA ARG A 575 8.93 7.16 -4.85
C ARG A 575 7.60 6.72 -5.46
N ARG A 576 6.87 7.68 -6.06
CA ARG A 576 5.59 7.38 -6.75
C ARG A 576 5.80 6.78 -8.14
N LYS A 577 6.89 7.15 -8.84
CA LYS A 577 7.21 6.72 -10.21
C LYS A 577 8.67 6.31 -10.29
N PRO A 578 9.05 5.12 -9.78
CA PRO A 578 10.45 4.67 -9.76
C PRO A 578 11.02 4.39 -11.16
N TYR A 579 10.14 4.20 -12.15
CA TYR A 579 10.49 4.04 -13.56
C TYR A 579 10.25 5.36 -14.29
N SER A 580 11.29 6.19 -14.38
CA SER A 580 11.20 7.52 -14.97
C SER A 580 12.53 7.98 -15.59
N VAL A 581 12.44 8.92 -16.51
CA VAL A 581 13.59 9.70 -16.97
C VAL A 581 13.63 11.00 -16.22
N ILE A 582 14.74 11.29 -15.56
CA ILE A 582 14.95 12.54 -14.82
C ILE A 582 15.81 13.45 -15.68
N LEU A 583 15.28 14.59 -16.05
CA LEU A 583 16.00 15.62 -16.78
C LEU A 583 16.38 16.76 -15.85
N PHE A 584 17.67 16.94 -15.62
CA PHE A 584 18.26 18.15 -14.99
C PHE A 584 18.69 19.10 -16.11
N ASP A 585 17.88 20.11 -16.36
CA ASP A 585 18.12 21.07 -17.43
C ASP A 585 19.05 22.20 -16.95
N GLU A 586 20.04 22.58 -17.77
CA GLU A 586 21.04 23.63 -17.49
C GLU A 586 21.86 23.37 -16.20
N ILE A 587 22.51 22.19 -16.12
CA ILE A 587 23.25 21.72 -14.93
C ILE A 587 24.34 22.71 -14.46
N GLU A 588 24.89 23.53 -15.36
CA GLU A 588 25.85 24.59 -15.04
C GLU A 588 25.31 25.65 -14.08
N LYS A 589 24.01 25.76 -13.91
CA LYS A 589 23.36 26.71 -12.99
C LYS A 589 23.11 26.14 -11.61
N ALA A 590 23.26 24.84 -11.42
CA ALA A 590 22.98 24.17 -10.16
C ALA A 590 23.92 24.61 -9.02
N HIS A 591 23.37 24.77 -7.81
CA HIS A 591 24.19 25.00 -6.62
C HIS A 591 25.12 23.79 -6.36
N PRO A 592 26.36 23.98 -5.87
CA PRO A 592 27.30 22.89 -5.59
C PRO A 592 26.76 21.79 -4.67
N ASP A 593 25.87 22.13 -3.72
CA ASP A 593 25.25 21.15 -2.82
C ASP A 593 24.26 20.24 -3.55
N VAL A 594 23.60 20.73 -4.61
CA VAL A 594 22.76 19.91 -5.49
C VAL A 594 23.62 18.91 -6.26
N LEU A 595 24.78 19.35 -6.76
CA LEU A 595 25.74 18.45 -7.42
C LEU A 595 26.26 17.36 -6.49
N ASN A 596 26.44 17.65 -5.18
CA ASN A 596 26.84 16.64 -4.19
C ASN A 596 25.74 15.56 -3.98
N ILE A 597 24.45 15.94 -3.99
CA ILE A 597 23.35 14.99 -3.94
C ILE A 597 23.33 14.12 -5.20
N LEU A 598 23.49 14.73 -6.37
CA LEU A 598 23.57 13.98 -7.63
C LEU A 598 24.71 12.99 -7.62
N LEU A 599 25.88 13.36 -7.09
CA LEU A 599 27.00 12.43 -6.91
C LEU A 599 26.60 11.19 -6.11
N GLN A 600 25.89 11.37 -5.00
CA GLN A 600 25.41 10.25 -4.19
C GLN A 600 24.46 9.35 -4.98
N ILE A 601 23.54 9.93 -5.75
CA ILE A 601 22.64 9.16 -6.61
C ILE A 601 23.41 8.36 -7.68
N LEU A 602 24.41 8.99 -8.30
CA LEU A 602 25.22 8.34 -9.36
C LEU A 602 26.11 7.22 -8.82
N ASP A 603 26.53 7.27 -7.55
CA ASP A 603 27.38 6.28 -6.91
C ASP A 603 26.62 5.11 -6.31
N ASP A 604 25.64 5.45 -5.45
CA ASP A 604 24.94 4.49 -4.60
C ASP A 604 23.58 4.08 -5.17
N GLY A 605 23.08 4.77 -6.21
CA GLY A 605 21.76 4.56 -6.79
C GLY A 605 20.60 4.92 -5.86
N ARG A 606 20.88 5.51 -4.68
CA ARG A 606 19.87 5.81 -3.66
C ARG A 606 20.25 7.04 -2.83
N ILE A 607 19.25 7.70 -2.28
CA ILE A 607 19.44 8.80 -1.30
C ILE A 607 18.48 8.63 -0.14
N THR A 608 18.83 9.21 1.01
CA THR A 608 17.94 9.30 2.16
C THR A 608 17.25 10.65 2.17
N ASP A 609 15.91 10.66 2.22
CA ASP A 609 15.13 11.89 2.32
C ASP A 609 15.22 12.50 3.74
N ALA A 610 14.66 13.71 3.91
CA ALA A 610 14.69 14.41 5.20
C ALA A 610 13.89 13.67 6.31
N HIS A 611 13.01 12.75 5.96
CA HIS A 611 12.29 11.90 6.89
C HIS A 611 13.03 10.59 7.24
N GLY A 612 14.26 10.41 6.75
CA GLY A 612 15.06 9.21 6.99
C GLY A 612 14.69 8.01 6.10
N ARG A 613 13.86 8.20 5.07
CA ARG A 613 13.47 7.15 4.14
C ARG A 613 14.44 7.06 2.99
N THR A 614 14.85 5.85 2.63
CA THR A 614 15.71 5.62 1.46
C THR A 614 14.86 5.60 0.19
N VAL A 615 15.24 6.43 -0.79
CA VAL A 615 14.62 6.49 -2.11
C VAL A 615 15.58 5.90 -3.13
N ASN A 616 15.12 4.91 -3.88
CA ASN A 616 15.90 4.17 -4.86
C ASN A 616 15.75 4.78 -6.25
N PHE A 617 16.88 5.00 -6.94
CA PHE A 617 16.98 5.56 -8.29
C PHE A 617 17.48 4.55 -9.33
N GLU A 618 17.74 3.29 -8.95
CA GLU A 618 18.35 2.27 -9.82
C GLU A 618 17.61 2.06 -11.14
N ASN A 619 16.28 2.24 -11.12
CA ASN A 619 15.43 2.03 -12.29
C ASN A 619 15.21 3.31 -13.10
N THR A 620 15.79 4.43 -12.71
CA THR A 620 15.68 5.71 -13.42
C THR A 620 16.77 5.87 -14.47
N VAL A 621 16.52 6.74 -15.45
CA VAL A 621 17.53 7.25 -16.38
C VAL A 621 17.77 8.72 -16.06
N ILE A 622 19.00 9.09 -15.74
CA ILE A 622 19.36 10.46 -15.39
C ILE A 622 19.99 11.13 -16.59
N VAL A 623 19.42 12.24 -17.01
CA VAL A 623 19.94 13.08 -18.10
C VAL A 623 20.17 14.49 -17.59
N MET A 624 21.38 14.98 -17.74
CA MET A 624 21.77 16.35 -17.43
C MET A 624 22.05 17.08 -18.74
N THR A 625 21.47 18.26 -18.97
CA THR A 625 21.79 19.06 -20.16
C THR A 625 22.71 20.22 -19.80
N SER A 626 23.61 20.57 -20.71
CA SER A 626 24.46 21.74 -20.60
C SER A 626 24.63 22.43 -21.95
N ASN A 627 24.72 23.76 -21.89
CA ASN A 627 25.03 24.62 -23.03
C ASN A 627 26.53 25.06 -22.98
N ALA A 628 27.35 24.45 -22.13
CA ALA A 628 28.75 24.78 -21.95
C ALA A 628 29.56 24.64 -23.27
N GLY A 629 30.43 25.59 -23.53
CA GLY A 629 31.29 25.60 -24.74
C GLY A 629 30.60 26.07 -26.04
N SER A 630 29.29 26.41 -26.02
CA SER A 630 28.57 26.86 -27.21
C SER A 630 28.90 28.32 -27.62
N ASN A 631 29.35 29.17 -26.69
CA ASN A 631 29.51 30.63 -26.91
C ASN A 631 30.94 31.09 -27.21
N THR A 632 31.94 30.23 -27.17
CA THR A 632 33.33 30.63 -27.35
C THR A 632 33.69 30.68 -28.84
N LYS A 633 33.61 31.89 -29.42
CA LYS A 633 34.25 32.25 -30.69
C LYS A 633 35.74 32.49 -30.44
N SER A 634 36.57 31.48 -30.35
CA SER A 634 38.02 31.65 -30.37
C SER A 634 38.57 30.98 -31.62
N GLY A 635 39.15 31.83 -32.50
CA GLY A 635 39.92 31.38 -33.66
C GLY A 635 41.14 30.59 -33.20
N SER A 636 41.08 29.27 -33.36
CA SER A 636 42.19 28.38 -33.17
C SER A 636 42.81 28.10 -34.54
N VAL A 637 44.00 28.65 -34.76
CA VAL A 637 44.86 28.28 -35.90
C VAL A 637 45.53 26.94 -35.55
N GLY A 638 45.04 25.86 -36.14
CA GLY A 638 45.61 24.53 -35.94
C GLY A 638 45.09 23.53 -36.98
N PHE A 639 46.01 22.78 -37.56
CA PHE A 639 45.83 21.87 -38.71
C PHE A 639 44.81 20.75 -38.45
N ALA A 640 43.88 20.55 -39.41
CA ALA A 640 43.22 19.27 -39.81
C ALA A 640 42.36 18.52 -38.77
N ARG A 641 41.60 19.23 -37.89
CA ARG A 641 40.51 18.60 -37.11
C ARG A 641 39.16 19.07 -37.61
N THR A 642 38.18 18.16 -37.64
CA THR A 642 36.81 18.52 -38.04
C THR A 642 36.18 19.50 -37.05
N ALA A 643 35.25 20.34 -37.52
CA ALA A 643 34.57 21.32 -36.67
C ALA A 643 33.89 20.65 -35.47
N ASN A 644 33.41 19.40 -35.61
CA ASN A 644 32.77 18.61 -34.55
C ASN A 644 33.76 18.16 -33.47
N GLU A 645 35.01 17.72 -33.84
CA GLU A 645 36.02 17.33 -32.85
C GLU A 645 36.48 18.51 -32.02
N GLN A 646 36.64 19.70 -32.62
CA GLN A 646 36.98 20.92 -31.91
C GLN A 646 35.85 21.35 -30.97
N GLY A 647 34.58 21.17 -31.38
CA GLY A 647 33.42 21.43 -30.56
C GLY A 647 33.38 20.55 -29.31
N ARG A 648 33.69 19.24 -29.49
CA ARG A 648 33.73 18.27 -28.39
C ARG A 648 34.82 18.57 -27.37
N GLU A 649 36.04 18.93 -27.81
CA GLU A 649 37.13 19.29 -26.93
C GLU A 649 36.81 20.58 -26.11
N ARG A 650 36.19 21.58 -26.74
CA ARG A 650 35.77 22.83 -26.05
C ARG A 650 34.70 22.54 -25.04
N ALA A 651 33.72 21.72 -25.41
CA ALA A 651 32.66 21.33 -24.49
C ALA A 651 33.21 20.61 -23.26
N MET A 652 34.17 19.69 -23.44
CA MET A 652 34.84 18.99 -22.34
C MET A 652 35.60 19.94 -21.43
N LYS A 653 36.33 20.90 -21.98
CA LYS A 653 37.02 21.92 -21.17
C LYS A 653 36.06 22.76 -20.39
N ALA A 654 34.98 23.21 -21.03
CA ALA A 654 33.96 24.00 -20.36
C ALA A 654 33.23 23.23 -19.25
N LEU A 655 32.97 21.91 -19.43
CA LEU A 655 32.44 21.06 -18.38
C LEU A 655 33.37 20.97 -17.17
N GLN A 656 34.67 20.86 -17.39
CA GLN A 656 35.71 20.78 -16.35
C GLN A 656 35.87 22.08 -15.54
N GLU A 657 35.38 23.21 -16.05
CA GLU A 657 35.41 24.50 -15.33
C GLU A 657 34.39 24.55 -14.18
N PHE A 658 33.24 23.87 -14.29
CA PHE A 658 32.19 23.90 -13.26
C PHE A 658 31.88 22.54 -12.62
N LEU A 659 32.15 21.41 -13.30
CA LEU A 659 32.01 20.06 -12.74
C LEU A 659 33.36 19.54 -12.24
N ARG A 660 33.37 19.04 -11.01
CA ARG A 660 34.55 18.36 -10.46
C ARG A 660 34.91 17.12 -11.29
N PRO A 661 36.20 16.77 -11.46
CA PRO A 661 36.61 15.55 -12.18
C PRO A 661 35.95 14.28 -11.64
N GLU A 662 35.69 14.22 -10.33
CA GLU A 662 34.98 13.14 -9.67
C GLU A 662 33.56 12.96 -10.23
N PHE A 663 32.81 14.06 -10.42
CA PHE A 663 31.46 14.03 -10.99
C PHE A 663 31.48 13.50 -12.45
N ILE A 664 32.39 14.00 -13.26
CA ILE A 664 32.53 13.61 -14.66
C ILE A 664 32.82 12.11 -14.79
N ASN A 665 33.64 11.55 -13.89
CA ASN A 665 34.02 10.12 -13.89
C ASN A 665 32.90 9.19 -13.40
N ARG A 666 31.83 9.72 -12.78
CA ARG A 666 30.70 8.91 -12.31
C ARG A 666 29.57 8.81 -13.32
N VAL A 667 29.55 9.70 -14.29
CA VAL A 667 28.57 9.68 -15.38
C VAL A 667 28.93 8.58 -16.38
N ASP A 668 27.94 7.82 -16.83
CA ASP A 668 28.16 6.68 -17.73
C ASP A 668 28.56 7.10 -19.15
N GLU A 669 28.00 8.24 -19.65
CA GLU A 669 28.29 8.71 -20.99
C GLU A 669 28.11 10.24 -21.11
N ILE A 670 29.06 10.91 -21.77
CA ILE A 670 28.98 12.33 -22.13
C ILE A 670 28.71 12.40 -23.63
N VAL A 671 27.51 12.86 -23.96
CA VAL A 671 26.99 12.86 -25.33
C VAL A 671 27.06 14.26 -25.90
N TYR A 672 27.84 14.43 -26.99
CA TYR A 672 27.95 15.70 -27.69
C TYR A 672 26.94 15.76 -28.83
N PHE A 673 26.18 16.85 -28.89
CA PHE A 673 25.21 17.12 -29.96
C PHE A 673 25.83 18.01 -31.02
N ASN A 674 25.84 17.53 -32.24
CA ASN A 674 26.38 18.24 -33.42
C ASN A 674 25.49 19.42 -33.78
N GLN A 675 26.08 20.42 -34.48
CA GLN A 675 25.31 21.49 -35.09
C GLN A 675 24.49 20.93 -36.26
N LEU A 676 23.27 21.44 -36.40
CA LEU A 676 22.37 21.00 -37.46
C LEU A 676 22.74 21.64 -38.80
N THR A 677 22.76 20.84 -39.88
CA THR A 677 22.89 21.31 -41.26
C THR A 677 21.56 21.77 -41.82
N GLU A 678 21.59 22.45 -42.99
CA GLU A 678 20.34 22.85 -43.69
C GLU A 678 19.49 21.65 -44.08
N ASP A 679 20.09 20.55 -44.52
CA ASP A 679 19.39 19.29 -44.81
C ASP A 679 18.69 18.74 -43.55
N ASN A 680 19.35 18.81 -42.39
CA ASN A 680 18.75 18.41 -41.14
C ASN A 680 17.57 19.31 -40.77
N PHE A 681 17.67 20.63 -40.99
CA PHE A 681 16.55 21.55 -40.81
C PHE A 681 15.35 21.21 -41.69
N LYS A 682 15.61 20.86 -42.96
CA LYS A 682 14.54 20.46 -43.90
C LYS A 682 13.82 19.20 -43.42
N ALA A 683 14.59 18.21 -43.00
CA ALA A 683 14.01 16.98 -42.43
C ALA A 683 13.24 17.21 -41.11
N ILE A 684 13.75 18.09 -40.23
CA ILE A 684 13.05 18.46 -38.98
C ILE A 684 11.77 19.23 -39.29
N ALA A 685 11.77 20.16 -40.29
CA ALA A 685 10.58 20.86 -40.75
C ALA A 685 9.50 19.88 -41.25
N ALA A 686 9.90 18.89 -42.03
CA ALA A 686 8.98 17.85 -42.49
C ALA A 686 8.34 17.06 -41.34
N LEU A 687 9.11 16.69 -40.30
CA LEU A 687 8.57 16.03 -39.10
C LEU A 687 7.56 16.93 -38.37
N MET A 688 7.88 18.21 -38.18
CA MET A 688 6.96 19.14 -37.51
C MET A 688 5.68 19.35 -38.30
N LEU A 689 5.76 19.39 -39.62
CA LEU A 689 4.56 19.48 -40.48
C LEU A 689 3.75 18.18 -40.43
N GLN A 690 4.40 17.03 -40.31
CA GLN A 690 3.71 15.75 -40.12
C GLN A 690 2.96 15.70 -38.77
N GLU A 691 3.56 16.15 -37.68
CA GLU A 691 2.88 16.28 -36.39
C GLU A 691 1.65 17.20 -36.49
N LEU A 692 1.77 18.29 -37.22
CA LEU A 692 0.66 19.20 -37.47
C LEU A 692 -0.44 18.55 -38.33
N GLN A 693 -0.07 17.78 -39.37
CA GLN A 693 -0.99 17.02 -40.19
C GLN A 693 -1.79 16.02 -39.34
N ASP A 694 -1.12 15.26 -38.48
CA ASP A 694 -1.76 14.27 -37.59
C ASP A 694 -2.75 14.96 -36.63
N SER A 695 -2.35 16.10 -36.05
CA SER A 695 -3.23 16.91 -35.19
C SER A 695 -4.44 17.49 -35.90
N LEU A 696 -4.30 17.89 -37.15
CA LEU A 696 -5.41 18.38 -37.96
C LEU A 696 -6.33 17.25 -38.43
N ALA A 697 -5.77 16.07 -38.73
CA ALA A 697 -6.52 14.87 -39.10
C ALA A 697 -7.47 14.42 -37.97
N GLU A 698 -7.05 14.55 -36.68
CA GLU A 698 -7.92 14.31 -35.52
C GLU A 698 -9.16 15.25 -35.50
N LYS A 699 -9.03 16.44 -36.11
CA LYS A 699 -10.12 17.40 -36.26
C LYS A 699 -10.92 17.22 -37.56
N GLY A 700 -10.57 16.20 -38.34
CA GLY A 700 -11.23 15.92 -39.62
C GLY A 700 -10.77 16.81 -40.81
N ILE A 701 -9.64 17.49 -40.68
CA ILE A 701 -9.07 18.38 -41.70
C ILE A 701 -7.89 17.69 -42.38
N VAL A 702 -7.91 17.53 -43.68
CA VAL A 702 -6.79 17.01 -44.48
C VAL A 702 -5.79 18.13 -44.74
N PHE A 703 -4.60 18.04 -44.19
CA PHE A 703 -3.51 19.00 -44.41
C PHE A 703 -2.44 18.40 -45.33
N THR A 704 -2.04 19.15 -46.37
CA THR A 704 -0.97 18.79 -47.29
C THR A 704 -0.05 19.98 -47.56
N TRP A 705 1.24 19.71 -47.84
CA TRP A 705 2.20 20.76 -48.14
C TRP A 705 3.10 20.41 -49.30
N GLN A 706 3.71 21.44 -49.93
CA GLN A 706 4.67 21.32 -51.01
C GLN A 706 6.10 21.54 -50.54
N ASP A 707 7.09 21.03 -51.29
CA ASP A 707 8.51 21.20 -50.96
C ASP A 707 8.96 22.66 -50.90
N SER A 708 8.29 23.56 -51.68
CA SER A 708 8.52 25.02 -51.62
C SER A 708 8.28 25.61 -50.24
N LEU A 709 7.36 25.05 -49.44
CA LEU A 709 7.16 25.45 -48.05
C LEU A 709 8.33 25.08 -47.18
N LEU A 710 8.90 23.86 -47.35
CA LEU A 710 10.08 23.41 -46.57
C LEU A 710 11.29 24.30 -46.82
N ASP A 711 11.56 24.65 -48.10
CA ASP A 711 12.66 25.52 -48.48
C ASP A 711 12.51 26.92 -47.86
N TYR A 712 11.31 27.49 -47.93
CA TYR A 712 10.98 28.76 -47.30
C TYR A 712 11.17 28.77 -45.78
N LEU A 713 10.68 27.72 -45.08
CA LEU A 713 10.80 27.60 -43.65
C LEU A 713 12.29 27.47 -43.24
N VAL A 714 13.09 26.72 -43.99
CA VAL A 714 14.54 26.59 -43.75
C VAL A 714 15.24 27.92 -43.99
N GLU A 715 15.04 28.60 -45.12
CA GLU A 715 15.70 29.85 -45.46
C GLU A 715 15.47 30.94 -44.40
N LYS A 716 14.21 31.08 -43.93
CA LYS A 716 13.88 32.07 -42.90
C LYS A 716 14.32 31.70 -41.46
N SER A 717 14.43 30.42 -41.14
CA SER A 717 14.68 29.98 -39.77
C SER A 717 16.10 29.47 -39.51
N TYR A 718 16.86 29.14 -40.56
CA TYR A 718 18.19 28.56 -40.41
C TYR A 718 19.13 29.45 -39.61
N SER A 719 19.62 28.92 -38.52
CA SER A 719 20.61 29.57 -37.64
C SER A 719 21.42 28.52 -36.89
N ALA A 720 22.70 28.46 -37.19
CA ALA A 720 23.63 27.59 -36.50
C ALA A 720 23.73 27.87 -34.98
N ALA A 721 23.37 29.08 -34.54
CA ALA A 721 23.43 29.49 -33.14
C ALA A 721 22.19 29.10 -32.32
N TYR A 722 21.00 29.12 -32.93
CA TYR A 722 19.73 28.92 -32.22
C TYR A 722 19.04 27.59 -32.54
N GLY A 723 19.60 26.80 -33.49
CA GLY A 723 19.09 25.51 -33.89
C GLY A 723 17.60 25.53 -34.30
N ALA A 724 16.94 24.40 -34.22
CA ALA A 724 15.55 24.21 -34.64
C ALA A 724 14.48 24.97 -33.80
N ARG A 725 14.88 25.71 -32.74
CA ARG A 725 13.92 26.49 -31.92
C ARG A 725 13.28 27.64 -32.72
N ASN A 726 14.07 28.26 -33.61
CA ASN A 726 13.56 29.31 -34.50
C ASN A 726 12.58 28.75 -35.53
N LEU A 727 12.86 27.56 -36.05
CA LEU A 727 11.98 26.88 -37.00
C LEU A 727 10.59 26.61 -36.37
N ARG A 728 10.56 26.08 -35.16
CA ARG A 728 9.31 25.83 -34.43
C ARG A 728 8.50 27.12 -34.21
N ARG A 729 9.20 28.21 -33.80
CA ARG A 729 8.54 29.53 -33.64
C ARG A 729 7.99 30.09 -34.93
N LEU A 730 8.71 29.90 -36.07
CA LEU A 730 8.27 30.34 -37.36
C LEU A 730 7.02 29.56 -37.83
N ILE A 731 7.04 28.22 -37.68
CA ILE A 731 5.87 27.38 -38.02
C ILE A 731 4.68 27.82 -37.17
N GLN A 732 4.84 28.02 -35.88
CA GLN A 732 3.76 28.44 -34.99
C GLN A 732 3.19 29.80 -35.44
N LYS A 733 4.05 30.79 -35.63
CA LYS A 733 3.62 32.15 -35.91
C LYS A 733 3.04 32.35 -37.31
N GLU A 734 3.63 31.72 -38.33
CA GLU A 734 3.23 31.98 -39.72
C GLU A 734 2.25 30.93 -40.23
N LEU A 735 2.41 29.66 -39.85
CA LEU A 735 1.55 28.59 -40.40
C LEU A 735 0.38 28.25 -39.45
N GLU A 736 0.64 27.98 -38.18
CA GLU A 736 -0.42 27.59 -37.22
C GLU A 736 -1.41 28.74 -36.99
N ASP A 737 -0.90 30.00 -36.86
CA ASP A 737 -1.77 31.18 -36.73
C ASP A 737 -2.60 31.40 -37.97
N ALA A 738 -2.04 31.19 -39.18
CA ALA A 738 -2.78 31.30 -40.43
C ALA A 738 -3.86 30.20 -40.59
N ILE A 739 -3.54 28.97 -40.22
CA ILE A 739 -4.48 27.84 -40.17
C ILE A 739 -5.62 28.14 -39.19
N ALA A 740 -5.26 28.57 -37.95
CA ALA A 740 -6.25 28.90 -36.94
C ALA A 740 -7.20 30.01 -37.39
N SER A 741 -6.68 31.07 -38.02
CA SER A 741 -7.50 32.14 -38.56
C SER A 741 -8.46 31.63 -39.65
N ARG A 742 -7.99 30.78 -40.55
CA ARG A 742 -8.83 30.19 -41.59
C ARG A 742 -9.93 29.29 -41.00
N ILE A 743 -9.64 28.48 -40.03
CA ILE A 743 -10.64 27.64 -39.35
C ILE A 743 -11.71 28.51 -38.66
N ILE A 744 -11.29 29.61 -38.01
CA ILE A 744 -12.21 30.54 -37.33
C ILE A 744 -13.06 31.29 -38.33
N ASP A 745 -12.49 31.83 -39.42
CA ASP A 745 -13.22 32.57 -40.44
C ASP A 745 -14.24 31.70 -41.18
N SER A 746 -13.98 30.40 -41.25
CA SER A 746 -14.82 29.41 -41.96
C SER A 746 -15.78 28.64 -41.06
N TRP A 747 -16.13 29.18 -39.88
CA TRP A 747 -16.96 28.49 -38.89
C TRP A 747 -18.33 28.04 -39.40
N GLN A 748 -18.89 28.75 -40.40
CA GLN A 748 -20.18 28.41 -41.05
C GLN A 748 -20.04 27.31 -42.10
N HIS A 749 -18.87 27.18 -42.72
CA HIS A 749 -18.54 26.16 -43.72
C HIS A 749 -17.20 25.53 -43.33
N PRO A 750 -17.20 24.44 -42.55
CA PRO A 750 -15.96 23.84 -42.06
C PRO A 750 -15.01 23.48 -43.18
N VAL A 751 -13.75 23.87 -43.03
CA VAL A 751 -12.68 23.56 -43.99
C VAL A 751 -12.42 22.06 -43.94
N ALA A 752 -12.53 21.38 -45.08
CA ALA A 752 -12.24 19.96 -45.19
C ALA A 752 -10.78 19.69 -45.56
N ARG A 753 -10.15 20.59 -46.30
CA ARG A 753 -8.77 20.43 -46.76
C ARG A 753 -8.01 21.75 -46.73
N LEU A 754 -6.74 21.69 -46.36
CA LEU A 754 -5.78 22.79 -46.35
C LEU A 754 -4.54 22.38 -47.11
N ASP A 755 -4.15 23.15 -48.11
CA ASP A 755 -2.92 22.99 -48.88
C ASP A 755 -2.00 24.18 -48.62
N ALA A 756 -0.77 23.91 -48.11
CA ALA A 756 0.23 24.93 -47.81
C ALA A 756 1.40 24.90 -48.80
N SER A 757 1.78 26.06 -49.32
CA SER A 757 2.89 26.25 -50.23
C SER A 757 3.58 27.59 -49.97
N SER A 758 4.67 27.89 -50.68
CA SER A 758 5.29 29.21 -50.65
C SER A 758 5.59 29.68 -52.06
N ASP A 759 5.47 30.97 -52.29
CA ASP A 759 5.93 31.64 -53.49
C ASP A 759 7.39 32.12 -53.43
N GLY A 760 8.11 31.79 -52.35
CA GLY A 760 9.47 32.22 -52.09
C GLY A 760 9.59 33.42 -51.13
N GLU A 761 8.60 34.29 -51.07
CA GLU A 761 8.59 35.45 -50.17
C GLU A 761 7.60 35.30 -49.02
N GLN A 762 6.46 34.66 -49.28
CA GLN A 762 5.37 34.50 -48.31
C GLN A 762 4.78 33.09 -48.32
N LEU A 763 4.12 32.75 -47.21
CA LEU A 763 3.37 31.53 -47.06
C LEU A 763 2.01 31.68 -47.77
N VAL A 764 1.65 30.71 -48.59
CA VAL A 764 0.35 30.65 -49.31
C VAL A 764 -0.43 29.46 -48.76
N LEU A 765 -1.58 29.76 -48.15
CA LEU A 765 -2.49 28.75 -47.59
C LEU A 765 -3.79 28.77 -48.40
N SER A 766 -4.10 27.69 -49.11
CA SER A 766 -5.37 27.47 -49.82
C SER A 766 -6.25 26.53 -49.01
N ALA A 767 -7.54 26.92 -48.85
CA ALA A 767 -8.57 26.15 -48.15
C ALA A 767 -9.62 25.69 -49.17
N LEU A 768 -10.00 24.42 -49.14
CA LEU A 768 -11.00 23.77 -49.96
C LEU A 768 -12.09 23.15 -49.09
#